data_dd66173557a8ac643563e89511396a79
#
_entry.id   dd66173557a8ac643563e89511396a79
#
_cell.length_a   1.000
_cell.length_b   1.000
_cell.length_c   1.000
_cell.angle_alpha   90.00
_cell.angle_beta   90.00
_cell.angle_gamma   90.00
#
_symmetry.space_group_name_H-M   'P 1'
#
loop_
_entity.id
_entity.type
_entity.pdbx_description
1 polymer ?
#
loop_
_entity_poly.entity_id
_entity_poly.type
_entity_poly.pdbx_seq_one_letter_code
_entity_poly.pdbx_strand_id
1 'polypeptide(L)'
;TLNFPADCMVGLLGPDGVGKSSLMSIISGVRKIQAGKVDVLGGDIGLESHRTAACPRIAYMPQGLGKNLYMTLSVYENLDFFGRLFGQDKTERDRRIDELLASTGMSPFKQRPAGKLSGGMKQKLGLCCSLIHDPDLLILDEPTTGVDPLSRRQFWDLIKRIRVQRPQMSVLVSTAYMDEADGFDWLIAMDDGKVLAEGTPAELKSRVGVDNLDAAFIRLLPEAKRQGHKALVVPPRNVAMEGTPAIQAEGLTRRFGDFTAVDHVSFKIPKGEIFGFLGSNGCGKTTTMKMLTGLLPSTEGTAMMFGEKVTGKDLATRKRIGFMSQAFSLYAELTVRQNLVLHARVFDLPKDQIGPRINELIKQFGLENYIEDLAESLPLGTRQRLSLAVAMIHKPELLILDEPTSGVDPVARESFWELLIHLSRNDKVTIFVSTHFMNEAGWCDRISLMHSGKVLASDPPAKLVANCGAKTLEEAFISYLEKAAAANAATDTPVAESKSPPQTVPETPHALNTGFRWRRLFGYAYREALELKRDTIRLTFALGGSILMMLVLGFGINLDVEDIAVSMFDNDNSPASLRYADNIAGSSYFVQKPPVTDPDALERRLRKGDLDVVVEIPPNFGKDVARGANTEIAAWVNGSMPSRAQSVAGYVQGLHSDFVARTVPPSVAAPKVGIQPLLEMRYRYNQDFKSIYAMVPPTIPIILVLIPAMLMALGVVREKELGSIYNFYSTPVTRLEFIFGKQLPYAAVAMINLVVLSVMAVTVFQVPLKGSVLALLLGGFLYVICTTSLGFVMSAFTSTQIAAIFGTAIATILPATQFSGLTQPVSALEGTGAIIGKVYPTAHFITISQGVFNKALGFKDLIDPFLALAVSIPILTAISWMLLKKQES
;
A
#
# COMPACT_ATOMS: atom_id res chain seq x y z
N THR A 1 7.45 -34.19 -18.70
CA THR A 1 8.75 -33.55 -18.95
C THR A 1 8.54 -32.53 -20.04
N LEU A 2 9.03 -31.31 -19.86
CA LEU A 2 8.90 -30.22 -20.79
C LEU A 2 10.30 -29.66 -21.08
N ASN A 3 10.63 -29.47 -22.37
CA ASN A 3 11.89 -28.90 -22.81
C ASN A 3 11.63 -27.63 -23.60
N PHE A 4 12.38 -26.58 -23.30
CA PHE A 4 12.35 -25.32 -24.00
C PHE A 4 13.57 -25.28 -24.93
N PRO A 5 13.39 -25.08 -26.25
CA PRO A 5 14.53 -24.92 -27.14
C PRO A 5 15.28 -23.62 -26.81
N ALA A 6 16.62 -23.67 -26.91
CA ALA A 6 17.49 -22.51 -26.68
C ALA A 6 17.50 -21.57 -27.89
N ASP A 7 17.95 -20.33 -27.68
CA ASP A 7 18.20 -19.33 -28.69
C ASP A 7 16.97 -18.96 -29.57
N CYS A 8 15.79 -19.19 -29.06
CA CYS A 8 14.53 -18.92 -29.75
C CYS A 8 13.49 -18.21 -28.84
N MET A 9 12.39 -17.80 -29.45
CA MET A 9 11.24 -17.24 -28.75
C MET A 9 10.18 -18.33 -28.55
N VAL A 10 9.96 -18.71 -27.31
CA VAL A 10 9.00 -19.74 -26.92
C VAL A 10 7.75 -19.08 -26.32
N GLY A 11 6.57 -19.42 -26.86
CA GLY A 11 5.28 -18.95 -26.36
C GLY A 11 4.57 -19.99 -25.51
N LEU A 12 4.13 -19.62 -24.31
CA LEU A 12 3.22 -20.39 -23.47
C LEU A 12 1.79 -19.91 -23.71
N LEU A 13 0.96 -20.78 -24.28
CA LEU A 13 -0.43 -20.51 -24.60
C LEU A 13 -1.36 -21.24 -23.63
N GLY A 14 -2.46 -20.64 -23.26
CA GLY A 14 -3.48 -21.29 -22.43
C GLY A 14 -4.39 -20.30 -21.70
N PRO A 15 -5.53 -20.77 -21.17
CA PRO A 15 -6.45 -19.97 -20.40
C PRO A 15 -5.81 -19.38 -19.16
N ASP A 16 -6.49 -18.43 -18.53
CA ASP A 16 -6.07 -17.91 -17.23
C ASP A 16 -6.20 -18.97 -16.15
N GLY A 17 -5.25 -18.98 -15.22
CA GLY A 17 -5.25 -19.92 -14.10
C GLY A 17 -4.65 -21.30 -14.40
N VAL A 18 -4.24 -21.61 -15.64
CA VAL A 18 -3.63 -22.92 -16.00
C VAL A 18 -2.18 -23.10 -15.53
N GLY A 19 -1.60 -22.10 -14.85
CA GLY A 19 -0.27 -22.21 -14.27
C GLY A 19 0.88 -21.63 -15.09
N LYS A 20 0.64 -20.88 -16.18
CA LYS A 20 1.68 -20.23 -17.01
C LYS A 20 2.62 -19.37 -16.16
N SER A 21 2.07 -18.39 -15.44
CA SER A 21 2.84 -17.48 -14.58
C SER A 21 3.55 -18.21 -13.43
N SER A 22 2.94 -19.28 -12.88
CA SER A 22 3.57 -20.12 -11.87
C SER A 22 4.80 -20.83 -12.43
N LEU A 23 4.70 -21.40 -13.63
CA LEU A 23 5.82 -22.05 -14.30
C LEU A 23 6.95 -21.07 -14.59
N MET A 24 6.63 -19.88 -15.13
CA MET A 24 7.61 -18.81 -15.40
C MET A 24 8.31 -18.31 -14.13
N SER A 25 7.57 -18.14 -13.04
CA SER A 25 8.15 -17.72 -11.76
C SER A 25 9.05 -18.81 -11.13
N ILE A 26 8.79 -20.08 -11.39
CA ILE A 26 9.68 -21.18 -11.01
C ILE A 26 10.96 -21.16 -11.86
N ILE A 27 10.83 -21.05 -13.19
CA ILE A 27 11.98 -20.99 -14.13
C ILE A 27 12.89 -19.80 -13.81
N SER A 28 12.31 -18.66 -13.45
CA SER A 28 13.07 -17.46 -13.03
C SER A 28 13.73 -17.59 -11.66
N GLY A 29 13.45 -18.65 -10.89
CA GLY A 29 13.94 -18.83 -9.52
C GLY A 29 13.24 -17.97 -8.46
N VAL A 30 12.22 -17.21 -8.84
CA VAL A 30 11.44 -16.35 -7.95
C VAL A 30 10.55 -17.17 -7.02
N ARG A 31 9.96 -18.25 -7.53
CA ARG A 31 9.08 -19.17 -6.78
C ARG A 31 9.79 -20.48 -6.43
N LYS A 32 9.51 -20.97 -5.23
CA LYS A 32 10.09 -22.24 -4.75
C LYS A 32 9.45 -23.44 -5.46
N ILE A 33 10.27 -24.39 -5.89
CA ILE A 33 9.81 -25.68 -6.44
C ILE A 33 9.22 -26.51 -5.29
N GLN A 34 7.98 -26.94 -5.44
CA GLN A 34 7.29 -27.80 -4.45
C GLN A 34 7.61 -29.28 -4.67
N ALA A 35 7.67 -29.71 -5.94
CA ALA A 35 8.01 -31.07 -6.35
C ALA A 35 8.62 -31.05 -7.75
N GLY A 36 9.49 -32.04 -8.04
CA GLY A 36 10.16 -32.17 -9.33
C GLY A 36 11.49 -31.43 -9.39
N LYS A 37 12.06 -31.35 -10.60
CA LYS A 37 13.34 -30.72 -10.91
C LYS A 37 13.19 -29.78 -12.09
N VAL A 38 13.85 -28.62 -12.06
CA VAL A 38 13.86 -27.65 -13.15
C VAL A 38 15.30 -27.20 -13.40
N ASP A 39 15.82 -27.58 -14.55
CA ASP A 39 17.16 -27.21 -14.99
C ASP A 39 17.06 -25.95 -15.87
N VAL A 40 17.81 -24.90 -15.49
CA VAL A 40 17.84 -23.59 -16.19
C VAL A 40 19.29 -23.16 -16.37
N LEU A 41 19.67 -22.77 -17.59
CA LEU A 41 21.03 -22.30 -17.92
C LEU A 41 22.12 -23.29 -17.44
N GLY A 42 21.84 -24.59 -17.61
CA GLY A 42 22.80 -25.67 -17.36
C GLY A 42 22.88 -26.19 -15.93
N GLY A 43 21.88 -25.91 -15.07
CA GLY A 43 21.83 -26.47 -13.73
C GLY A 43 20.47 -26.34 -13.05
N ASP A 44 20.32 -27.01 -11.90
CA ASP A 44 19.09 -27.06 -11.14
C ASP A 44 18.82 -25.76 -10.39
N ILE A 45 17.77 -25.02 -10.80
CA ILE A 45 17.37 -23.74 -10.19
C ILE A 45 16.85 -23.90 -8.75
N GLY A 46 16.50 -25.12 -8.33
CA GLY A 46 16.15 -25.44 -6.95
C GLY A 46 17.33 -25.32 -6.00
N LEU A 47 18.55 -25.53 -6.48
CA LEU A 47 19.78 -25.41 -5.69
C LEU A 47 20.14 -23.93 -5.51
N GLU A 48 20.32 -23.48 -4.26
CA GLU A 48 20.62 -22.06 -3.95
C GLU A 48 21.91 -21.59 -4.61
N SER A 49 22.94 -22.44 -4.70
CA SER A 49 24.23 -22.12 -5.34
C SER A 49 24.05 -21.81 -6.82
N HIS A 50 23.33 -22.70 -7.57
CA HIS A 50 23.09 -22.49 -8.98
C HIS A 50 22.14 -21.33 -9.23
N ARG A 51 21.05 -21.23 -8.46
CA ARG A 51 20.11 -20.12 -8.55
C ARG A 51 20.81 -18.77 -8.36
N THR A 52 21.69 -18.65 -7.39
CA THR A 52 22.44 -17.43 -7.15
C THR A 52 23.36 -17.05 -8.33
N ALA A 53 23.89 -18.05 -9.03
CA ALA A 53 24.71 -17.82 -10.23
C ALA A 53 23.85 -17.55 -11.49
N ALA A 54 22.68 -18.17 -11.62
CA ALA A 54 21.81 -18.05 -12.78
C ALA A 54 20.93 -16.79 -12.76
N CYS A 55 20.39 -16.39 -11.60
CA CYS A 55 19.50 -15.23 -11.49
C CYS A 55 20.05 -13.93 -12.13
N PRO A 56 21.35 -13.60 -12.04
CA PRO A 56 21.90 -12.43 -12.73
C PRO A 56 21.87 -12.52 -14.27
N ARG A 57 21.67 -13.71 -14.83
CA ARG A 57 21.60 -13.98 -16.27
C ARG A 57 20.15 -14.10 -16.75
N ILE A 58 19.18 -14.00 -15.84
CA ILE A 58 17.76 -14.12 -16.12
C ILE A 58 17.09 -12.75 -15.88
N ALA A 59 16.30 -12.30 -16.85
CA ALA A 59 15.39 -11.18 -16.65
C ALA A 59 13.96 -11.70 -16.53
N TYR A 60 13.21 -11.26 -15.53
CA TYR A 60 11.81 -11.60 -15.33
C TYR A 60 10.95 -10.36 -15.28
N MET A 61 10.00 -10.27 -16.20
CA MET A 61 8.98 -9.24 -16.25
C MET A 61 7.63 -9.87 -15.86
N PRO A 62 7.14 -9.62 -14.64
CA PRO A 62 5.89 -10.23 -14.14
C PRO A 62 4.66 -9.63 -14.81
N GLN A 63 3.56 -10.37 -14.81
CA GLN A 63 2.26 -9.95 -15.32
C GLN A 63 1.76 -8.67 -14.64
N GLY A 64 1.23 -7.74 -15.44
CA GLY A 64 0.61 -6.49 -15.00
C GLY A 64 1.43 -5.25 -15.32
N LEU A 65 0.72 -4.19 -15.71
CA LEU A 65 1.31 -2.93 -16.20
C LEU A 65 2.19 -2.25 -15.14
N GLY A 66 3.52 -2.37 -15.31
CA GLY A 66 4.50 -1.67 -14.49
C GLY A 66 4.66 -2.20 -13.05
N LYS A 67 4.31 -3.45 -12.78
CA LYS A 67 4.54 -4.07 -11.45
C LYS A 67 6.00 -4.10 -11.04
N ASN A 68 6.92 -4.19 -12.00
CA ASN A 68 8.35 -4.10 -11.75
C ASN A 68 8.88 -2.67 -11.66
N LEU A 69 8.03 -1.64 -11.86
CA LEU A 69 8.43 -0.24 -11.85
C LEU A 69 8.09 0.47 -10.54
N TYR A 70 8.90 1.47 -10.22
CA TYR A 70 8.63 2.39 -9.12
C TYR A 70 7.98 3.65 -9.68
N MET A 71 6.68 3.81 -9.45
CA MET A 71 5.83 4.81 -10.10
C MET A 71 6.19 6.25 -9.78
N THR A 72 6.79 6.49 -8.61
CA THR A 72 7.25 7.81 -8.16
C THR A 72 8.61 8.20 -8.74
N LEU A 73 9.39 7.23 -9.23
CA LEU A 73 10.68 7.45 -9.86
C LEU A 73 10.50 7.83 -11.33
N SER A 74 11.43 8.64 -11.86
CA SER A 74 11.49 8.94 -13.27
C SER A 74 11.92 7.72 -14.10
N VAL A 75 11.78 7.81 -15.42
CA VAL A 75 12.27 6.79 -16.37
C VAL A 75 13.75 6.51 -16.12
N TYR A 76 14.58 7.55 -16.03
CA TYR A 76 16.00 7.41 -15.76
C TYR A 76 16.28 6.76 -14.40
N GLU A 77 15.62 7.21 -13.34
CA GLU A 77 15.85 6.70 -11.98
C GLU A 77 15.45 5.22 -11.83
N ASN A 78 14.40 4.76 -12.55
CA ASN A 78 14.08 3.34 -12.59
C ASN A 78 15.22 2.54 -13.22
N LEU A 79 15.73 2.94 -14.38
CA LEU A 79 16.82 2.27 -15.06
C LEU A 79 18.14 2.34 -14.27
N ASP A 80 18.47 3.51 -13.71
CA ASP A 80 19.65 3.69 -12.83
C ASP A 80 19.60 2.74 -11.61
N PHE A 81 18.42 2.60 -11.00
CA PHE A 81 18.23 1.67 -9.90
C PHE A 81 18.52 0.22 -10.31
N PHE A 82 17.90 -0.27 -11.40
CA PHE A 82 18.15 -1.63 -11.88
C PHE A 82 19.63 -1.83 -12.25
N GLY A 83 20.25 -0.91 -12.95
CA GLY A 83 21.67 -1.00 -13.28
C GLY A 83 22.58 -1.09 -12.05
N ARG A 84 22.25 -0.38 -10.96
CA ARG A 84 22.96 -0.50 -9.67
C ARG A 84 22.78 -1.87 -9.03
N LEU A 85 21.59 -2.48 -9.12
CA LEU A 85 21.32 -3.82 -8.56
C LEU A 85 22.19 -4.89 -9.23
N PHE A 86 22.41 -4.75 -10.54
CA PHE A 86 23.29 -5.66 -11.30
C PHE A 86 24.77 -5.27 -11.24
N GLY A 87 25.11 -4.21 -10.47
CA GLY A 87 26.50 -3.86 -10.15
C GLY A 87 27.23 -3.09 -11.22
N GLN A 88 26.53 -2.53 -12.22
CA GLN A 88 27.11 -1.70 -13.27
C GLN A 88 27.73 -0.44 -12.68
N ASP A 89 28.91 -0.03 -13.20
CA ASP A 89 29.48 1.26 -12.87
C ASP A 89 28.66 2.41 -13.48
N LYS A 90 28.97 3.64 -13.12
CA LYS A 90 28.19 4.79 -13.55
C LYS A 90 28.28 5.01 -15.07
N THR A 91 29.45 4.87 -15.64
CA THR A 91 29.70 5.17 -17.05
C THR A 91 28.99 4.16 -17.95
N GLU A 92 29.13 2.86 -17.67
CA GLU A 92 28.45 1.79 -18.39
C GLU A 92 26.94 1.87 -18.23
N ARG A 93 26.47 2.14 -17.03
CA ARG A 93 25.04 2.28 -16.73
C ARG A 93 24.40 3.44 -17.51
N ASP A 94 25.05 4.64 -17.50
CA ASP A 94 24.55 5.80 -18.23
C ASP A 94 24.53 5.53 -19.74
N ARG A 95 25.59 4.90 -20.29
CA ARG A 95 25.65 4.48 -21.68
C ARG A 95 24.49 3.54 -22.04
N ARG A 96 24.26 2.49 -21.23
CA ARG A 96 23.18 1.51 -21.47
C ARG A 96 21.79 2.14 -21.36
N ILE A 97 21.61 3.04 -20.39
CA ILE A 97 20.34 3.78 -20.25
C ILE A 97 20.06 4.57 -21.53
N ASP A 98 21.03 5.32 -22.02
CA ASP A 98 20.83 6.15 -23.21
C ASP A 98 20.59 5.30 -24.46
N GLU A 99 21.28 4.17 -24.63
CA GLU A 99 21.02 3.20 -25.70
C GLU A 99 19.61 2.62 -25.67
N LEU A 100 19.18 2.14 -24.50
CA LEU A 100 17.84 1.56 -24.33
C LEU A 100 16.74 2.60 -24.53
N LEU A 101 16.92 3.83 -24.03
CA LEU A 101 15.95 4.90 -24.22
C LEU A 101 15.88 5.36 -25.68
N ALA A 102 17.00 5.41 -26.39
CA ALA A 102 17.04 5.74 -27.81
C ALA A 102 16.34 4.67 -28.65
N SER A 103 16.63 3.38 -28.40
CA SER A 103 16.05 2.25 -29.14
C SER A 103 14.54 2.12 -28.96
N THR A 104 14.02 2.57 -27.81
CA THR A 104 12.58 2.51 -27.44
C THR A 104 11.81 3.80 -27.74
N GLY A 105 12.51 4.86 -28.19
CA GLY A 105 11.91 6.18 -28.38
C GLY A 105 11.52 6.89 -27.08
N MET A 106 12.11 6.48 -25.95
CA MET A 106 11.76 7.03 -24.64
C MET A 106 12.68 8.16 -24.15
N SER A 107 13.71 8.53 -24.93
CA SER A 107 14.66 9.60 -24.59
C SER A 107 13.98 10.93 -24.19
N PRO A 108 12.93 11.41 -24.87
CA PRO A 108 12.23 12.65 -24.49
C PRO A 108 11.56 12.59 -23.12
N PHE A 109 11.30 11.38 -22.62
CA PHE A 109 10.59 11.16 -21.35
C PHE A 109 11.53 10.79 -20.20
N LYS A 110 12.84 10.89 -20.37
CA LYS A 110 13.89 10.48 -19.42
C LYS A 110 13.63 10.95 -17.98
N GLN A 111 13.12 12.18 -17.82
CA GLN A 111 12.85 12.76 -16.49
C GLN A 111 11.38 12.62 -16.04
N ARG A 112 10.51 12.05 -16.87
CA ARG A 112 9.10 11.90 -16.53
C ARG A 112 8.90 10.78 -15.49
N PRO A 113 8.12 10.98 -14.41
CA PRO A 113 7.76 9.92 -13.47
C PRO A 113 7.05 8.76 -14.16
N ALA A 114 7.41 7.51 -13.81
CA ALA A 114 6.83 6.31 -14.39
C ALA A 114 5.30 6.24 -14.23
N GLY A 115 4.76 6.77 -13.12
CA GLY A 115 3.33 6.84 -12.89
C GLY A 115 2.56 7.68 -13.91
N LYS A 116 3.22 8.66 -14.56
CA LYS A 116 2.65 9.55 -15.58
C LYS A 116 2.84 9.06 -17.02
N LEU A 117 3.35 7.84 -17.21
CA LEU A 117 3.50 7.20 -18.52
C LEU A 117 2.21 6.50 -18.94
N SER A 118 1.97 6.39 -20.25
CA SER A 118 0.92 5.52 -20.78
C SER A 118 1.22 4.04 -20.52
N GLY A 119 0.23 3.16 -20.68
CA GLY A 119 0.40 1.71 -20.51
C GLY A 119 1.52 1.14 -21.37
N GLY A 120 1.51 1.43 -22.67
CA GLY A 120 2.57 1.00 -23.60
C GLY A 120 3.95 1.55 -23.26
N MET A 121 4.03 2.81 -22.79
CA MET A 121 5.31 3.38 -22.32
C MET A 121 5.80 2.72 -21.02
N LYS A 122 4.91 2.35 -20.11
CA LYS A 122 5.27 1.59 -18.90
C LYS A 122 5.83 0.21 -19.26
N GLN A 123 5.22 -0.48 -20.23
CA GLN A 123 5.73 -1.76 -20.71
C GLN A 123 7.10 -1.63 -21.37
N LYS A 124 7.29 -0.61 -22.23
CA LYS A 124 8.61 -0.32 -22.79
C LYS A 124 9.66 -0.05 -21.71
N LEU A 125 9.32 0.75 -20.69
CA LEU A 125 10.20 1.00 -19.56
C LEU A 125 10.49 -0.27 -18.75
N GLY A 126 9.47 -1.10 -18.49
CA GLY A 126 9.62 -2.39 -17.81
C GLY A 126 10.56 -3.33 -18.54
N LEU A 127 10.43 -3.38 -19.87
CA LEU A 127 11.34 -4.14 -20.74
C LEU A 127 12.78 -3.56 -20.68
N CYS A 128 12.95 -2.24 -20.75
CA CYS A 128 14.27 -1.61 -20.62
C CYS A 128 14.93 -1.93 -19.28
N CYS A 129 14.17 -1.91 -18.19
CA CYS A 129 14.66 -2.28 -16.86
C CYS A 129 15.09 -3.76 -16.80
N SER A 130 14.35 -4.65 -17.48
CA SER A 130 14.69 -6.08 -17.59
C SER A 130 15.91 -6.32 -18.48
N LEU A 131 16.17 -5.49 -19.46
CA LEU A 131 17.30 -5.63 -20.41
C LEU A 131 18.57 -4.88 -20.01
N ILE A 132 18.54 -4.07 -18.94
CA ILE A 132 19.68 -3.22 -18.56
C ILE A 132 20.97 -4.02 -18.26
N HIS A 133 20.84 -5.25 -17.79
CA HIS A 133 21.93 -6.12 -17.40
C HIS A 133 22.30 -7.21 -18.42
N ASP A 134 21.71 -7.15 -19.63
CA ASP A 134 22.01 -8.08 -20.71
C ASP A 134 21.77 -9.57 -20.38
N PRO A 135 20.52 -9.99 -20.16
CA PRO A 135 20.20 -11.36 -19.77
C PRO A 135 20.42 -12.37 -20.92
N ASP A 136 20.74 -13.61 -20.56
CA ASP A 136 20.74 -14.75 -21.49
C ASP A 136 19.33 -15.35 -21.66
N LEU A 137 18.48 -15.21 -20.64
CA LEU A 137 17.08 -15.65 -20.65
C LEU A 137 16.17 -14.49 -20.25
N LEU A 138 15.31 -14.07 -21.16
CA LEU A 138 14.27 -13.05 -20.95
C LEU A 138 12.91 -13.75 -20.78
N ILE A 139 12.28 -13.60 -19.62
CA ILE A 139 10.97 -14.16 -19.31
C ILE A 139 9.95 -13.00 -19.22
N LEU A 140 8.92 -13.09 -20.06
CA LEU A 140 7.88 -12.07 -20.21
C LEU A 140 6.50 -12.67 -19.92
N ASP A 141 5.91 -12.30 -18.81
CA ASP A 141 4.61 -12.82 -18.41
C ASP A 141 3.50 -11.83 -18.82
N GLU A 142 2.79 -12.20 -19.89
CA GLU A 142 1.74 -11.38 -20.50
C GLU A 142 2.16 -9.91 -20.72
N PRO A 143 3.26 -9.64 -21.43
CA PRO A 143 3.87 -8.31 -21.46
C PRO A 143 3.03 -7.27 -22.19
N THR A 144 2.07 -7.68 -22.99
CA THR A 144 1.25 -6.79 -23.84
C THR A 144 -0.21 -6.72 -23.42
N THR A 145 -0.58 -7.42 -22.33
CA THR A 145 -1.95 -7.37 -21.81
C THR A 145 -2.32 -5.95 -21.36
N GLY A 146 -3.46 -5.46 -21.87
CA GLY A 146 -3.91 -4.09 -21.63
C GLY A 146 -3.13 -3.01 -22.39
N VAL A 147 -2.36 -3.38 -23.42
CA VAL A 147 -1.63 -2.46 -24.30
C VAL A 147 -2.36 -2.33 -25.64
N ASP A 148 -2.43 -1.12 -26.16
CA ASP A 148 -3.07 -0.86 -27.45
C ASP A 148 -2.30 -1.51 -28.64
N PRO A 149 -2.98 -1.81 -29.79
CA PRO A 149 -2.38 -2.55 -30.89
C PRO A 149 -1.11 -1.93 -31.47
N LEU A 150 -1.05 -0.60 -31.60
CA LEU A 150 0.14 0.07 -32.12
C LEU A 150 1.34 -0.07 -31.15
N SER A 151 1.12 0.17 -29.88
CA SER A 151 2.15 0.00 -28.84
C SER A 151 2.60 -1.46 -28.72
N ARG A 152 1.67 -2.42 -28.92
CA ARG A 152 1.93 -3.86 -28.93
C ARG A 152 2.84 -4.24 -30.10
N ARG A 153 2.52 -3.82 -31.32
CA ARG A 153 3.36 -4.04 -32.49
C ARG A 153 4.77 -3.47 -32.28
N GLN A 154 4.88 -2.23 -31.81
CA GLN A 154 6.17 -1.60 -31.52
C GLN A 154 6.98 -2.35 -30.44
N PHE A 155 6.31 -2.96 -29.46
CA PHE A 155 6.96 -3.78 -28.42
C PHE A 155 7.58 -5.04 -29.04
N TRP A 156 6.85 -5.76 -29.88
CA TRP A 156 7.35 -6.98 -30.53
C TRP A 156 8.44 -6.68 -31.56
N ASP A 157 8.31 -5.59 -32.33
CA ASP A 157 9.35 -5.14 -33.25
C ASP A 157 10.65 -4.77 -32.47
N LEU A 158 10.55 -4.24 -31.29
CA LEU A 158 11.70 -3.98 -30.41
C LEU A 158 12.36 -5.28 -29.97
N ILE A 159 11.59 -6.26 -29.49
CA ILE A 159 12.12 -7.59 -29.10
C ILE A 159 12.83 -8.26 -30.29
N LYS A 160 12.22 -8.24 -31.49
CA LYS A 160 12.83 -8.80 -32.68
C LYS A 160 14.16 -8.12 -33.02
N ARG A 161 14.23 -6.79 -32.96
CA ARG A 161 15.49 -6.05 -33.20
C ARG A 161 16.58 -6.41 -32.18
N ILE A 162 16.22 -6.53 -30.90
CA ILE A 162 17.18 -6.93 -29.85
C ILE A 162 17.69 -8.35 -30.10
N ARG A 163 16.81 -9.30 -30.47
CA ARG A 163 17.23 -10.68 -30.80
C ARG A 163 18.15 -10.78 -32.00
N VAL A 164 17.96 -9.94 -33.02
CA VAL A 164 18.90 -9.87 -34.15
C VAL A 164 20.29 -9.47 -33.71
N GLN A 165 20.41 -8.57 -32.73
CA GLN A 165 21.69 -8.16 -32.17
C GLN A 165 22.27 -9.19 -31.17
N ARG A 166 21.39 -10.03 -30.59
CA ARG A 166 21.71 -11.05 -29.58
C ARG A 166 21.06 -12.38 -29.93
N PRO A 167 21.55 -13.12 -30.92
CA PRO A 167 20.95 -14.37 -31.39
C PRO A 167 20.93 -15.47 -30.31
N GLN A 168 21.83 -15.42 -29.33
CA GLN A 168 21.92 -16.39 -28.22
C GLN A 168 20.94 -16.11 -27.07
N MET A 169 20.18 -15.01 -27.10
CA MET A 169 19.19 -14.70 -26.08
C MET A 169 17.92 -15.50 -26.27
N SER A 170 17.60 -16.37 -25.34
CA SER A 170 16.33 -17.10 -25.28
C SER A 170 15.23 -16.20 -24.69
N VAL A 171 14.03 -16.22 -25.30
CA VAL A 171 12.89 -15.45 -24.82
C VAL A 171 11.72 -16.38 -24.54
N LEU A 172 11.22 -16.38 -23.30
CA LEU A 172 10.04 -17.12 -22.88
C LEU A 172 8.89 -16.14 -22.64
N VAL A 173 7.78 -16.35 -23.33
CA VAL A 173 6.63 -15.43 -23.30
C VAL A 173 5.37 -16.19 -22.94
N SER A 174 4.58 -15.69 -22.00
CA SER A 174 3.16 -16.06 -21.91
C SER A 174 2.33 -15.00 -22.64
N THR A 175 1.33 -15.41 -23.37
CA THR A 175 0.37 -14.49 -23.99
C THR A 175 -1.02 -15.11 -24.11
N ALA A 176 -2.04 -14.27 -23.96
CA ALA A 176 -3.43 -14.60 -24.28
C ALA A 176 -3.81 -14.21 -25.73
N TYR A 177 -2.86 -13.57 -26.46
CA TYR A 177 -3.08 -13.10 -27.83
C TYR A 177 -2.50 -14.10 -28.83
N MET A 178 -3.36 -14.89 -29.48
CA MET A 178 -2.92 -15.90 -30.44
C MET A 178 -2.26 -15.29 -31.67
N ASP A 179 -2.69 -14.09 -32.10
CA ASP A 179 -2.09 -13.34 -33.21
C ASP A 179 -0.59 -13.01 -32.96
N GLU A 180 -0.22 -12.74 -31.69
CA GLU A 180 1.18 -12.52 -31.32
C GLU A 180 1.99 -13.82 -31.40
N ALA A 181 1.39 -14.88 -30.91
CA ALA A 181 2.01 -16.20 -30.84
C ALA A 181 2.32 -16.78 -32.24
N ASP A 182 1.59 -16.39 -33.24
CA ASP A 182 1.85 -16.80 -34.63
C ASP A 182 3.24 -16.31 -35.16
N GLY A 183 3.79 -15.28 -34.50
CA GLY A 183 5.12 -14.74 -34.79
C GLY A 183 6.25 -15.34 -33.93
N PHE A 184 6.01 -16.34 -33.08
CA PHE A 184 7.03 -16.96 -32.23
C PHE A 184 7.65 -18.19 -32.90
N ASP A 185 8.84 -18.60 -32.44
CA ASP A 185 9.57 -19.73 -33.03
C ASP A 185 9.00 -21.09 -32.58
N TRP A 186 8.55 -21.18 -31.33
CA TRP A 186 8.04 -22.40 -30.69
C TRP A 186 6.88 -22.09 -29.76
N LEU A 187 5.87 -22.95 -29.74
CA LEU A 187 4.68 -22.77 -28.91
C LEU A 187 4.45 -24.01 -28.03
N ILE A 188 3.95 -23.74 -26.83
CA ILE A 188 3.53 -24.75 -25.87
C ILE A 188 2.11 -24.41 -25.42
N ALA A 189 1.14 -25.25 -25.80
CA ALA A 189 -0.24 -25.11 -25.40
C ALA A 189 -0.48 -25.83 -24.06
N MET A 190 -1.08 -25.14 -23.11
CA MET A 190 -1.34 -25.63 -21.74
C MET A 190 -2.82 -25.53 -21.38
N ASP A 191 -3.31 -26.51 -20.64
CA ASP A 191 -4.62 -26.46 -19.99
C ASP A 191 -4.57 -27.28 -18.69
N ASP A 192 -5.19 -26.78 -17.65
CA ASP A 192 -5.30 -27.43 -16.33
C ASP A 192 -3.96 -27.98 -15.78
N GLY A 193 -2.90 -27.15 -15.89
CA GLY A 193 -1.55 -27.51 -15.45
C GLY A 193 -0.82 -28.52 -16.31
N LYS A 194 -1.39 -28.94 -17.47
CA LYS A 194 -0.81 -29.95 -18.36
C LYS A 194 -0.48 -29.36 -19.72
N VAL A 195 0.55 -29.92 -20.35
CA VAL A 195 0.89 -29.59 -21.74
C VAL A 195 -0.04 -30.38 -22.67
N LEU A 196 -0.75 -29.67 -23.55
CA LEU A 196 -1.64 -30.25 -24.55
C LEU A 196 -0.89 -30.60 -25.84
N ALA A 197 -0.05 -29.69 -26.29
CA ALA A 197 0.73 -29.80 -27.51
C ALA A 197 1.93 -28.85 -27.46
N GLU A 198 2.97 -29.19 -28.20
CA GLU A 198 4.14 -28.35 -28.46
C GLU A 198 4.56 -28.45 -29.92
N GLY A 199 5.19 -27.43 -30.45
CA GLY A 199 5.66 -27.35 -31.85
C GLY A 199 5.71 -25.93 -32.37
N THR A 200 6.10 -25.77 -33.63
CA THR A 200 6.03 -24.49 -34.32
C THR A 200 4.57 -24.07 -34.57
N PRO A 201 4.27 -22.79 -34.74
CA PRO A 201 2.91 -22.33 -35.07
C PRO A 201 2.30 -23.05 -36.28
N ALA A 202 3.10 -23.30 -37.33
CA ALA A 202 2.67 -24.00 -38.54
C ALA A 202 2.33 -25.47 -38.26
N GLU A 203 3.14 -26.18 -37.43
CA GLU A 203 2.88 -27.56 -37.03
C GLU A 203 1.61 -27.69 -36.20
N LEU A 204 1.37 -26.79 -35.26
CA LEU A 204 0.16 -26.79 -34.41
C LEU A 204 -1.10 -26.55 -35.26
N LYS A 205 -1.06 -25.64 -36.22
CA LYS A 205 -2.18 -25.37 -37.14
C LYS A 205 -2.43 -26.58 -38.05
N SER A 206 -1.41 -27.15 -38.64
CA SER A 206 -1.53 -28.31 -39.54
C SER A 206 -2.01 -29.58 -38.83
N ARG A 207 -1.58 -29.82 -37.58
CA ARG A 207 -1.97 -30.99 -36.77
C ARG A 207 -3.49 -31.10 -36.57
N VAL A 208 -4.17 -29.94 -36.51
CA VAL A 208 -5.63 -29.89 -36.30
C VAL A 208 -6.41 -29.41 -37.48
N GLY A 209 -5.73 -29.13 -38.61
CA GLY A 209 -6.33 -28.79 -39.89
C GLY A 209 -7.08 -27.44 -39.88
N VAL A 210 -6.42 -26.36 -39.38
CA VAL A 210 -6.98 -25.00 -39.34
C VAL A 210 -5.93 -23.98 -39.72
N ASP A 211 -6.39 -22.79 -40.15
CA ASP A 211 -5.53 -21.73 -40.65
C ASP A 211 -5.09 -20.72 -39.59
N ASN A 212 -5.80 -20.64 -38.44
CA ASN A 212 -5.47 -19.70 -37.36
C ASN A 212 -5.22 -20.42 -36.03
N LEU A 213 -4.42 -19.78 -35.14
CA LEU A 213 -4.03 -20.33 -33.87
C LEU A 213 -5.16 -20.34 -32.84
N ASP A 214 -6.14 -19.41 -32.89
CA ASP A 214 -7.30 -19.42 -31.98
C ASP A 214 -8.10 -20.72 -32.17
N ALA A 215 -8.44 -21.04 -33.43
CA ALA A 215 -9.13 -22.27 -33.77
C ALA A 215 -8.28 -23.51 -33.48
N ALA A 216 -6.96 -23.44 -33.69
CA ALA A 216 -6.04 -24.52 -33.34
C ALA A 216 -6.04 -24.80 -31.85
N PHE A 217 -5.92 -23.77 -31.05
CA PHE A 217 -5.93 -23.90 -29.59
C PHE A 217 -7.24 -24.50 -29.09
N ILE A 218 -8.39 -23.99 -29.55
CA ILE A 218 -9.71 -24.51 -29.17
C ILE A 218 -9.86 -26.00 -29.54
N ARG A 219 -9.36 -26.42 -30.70
CA ARG A 219 -9.38 -27.85 -31.12
C ARG A 219 -8.44 -28.72 -30.30
N LEU A 220 -7.38 -28.18 -29.72
CA LEU A 220 -6.45 -28.90 -28.84
C LEU A 220 -7.00 -29.10 -27.44
N LEU A 221 -8.01 -28.29 -27.01
CA LEU A 221 -8.63 -28.44 -25.69
C LEU A 221 -9.35 -29.80 -25.56
N PRO A 222 -9.48 -30.35 -24.31
CA PRO A 222 -10.26 -31.55 -24.03
C PRO A 222 -11.70 -31.41 -24.53
N GLU A 223 -12.29 -32.55 -24.97
CA GLU A 223 -13.62 -32.60 -25.56
C GLU A 223 -14.72 -32.00 -24.66
N ALA A 224 -14.61 -32.19 -23.35
CA ALA A 224 -15.51 -31.62 -22.37
C ALA A 224 -15.55 -30.08 -22.36
N LYS A 225 -14.45 -29.43 -22.70
CA LYS A 225 -14.34 -27.97 -22.82
C LYS A 225 -14.70 -27.44 -24.22
N ARG A 226 -14.72 -28.34 -25.23
CA ARG A 226 -15.12 -28.02 -26.60
C ARG A 226 -16.62 -28.13 -26.85
N GLN A 227 -17.35 -28.92 -26.03
CA GLN A 227 -18.78 -29.16 -26.23
C GLN A 227 -19.57 -27.85 -26.06
N GLY A 228 -20.22 -27.43 -27.16
CA GLY A 228 -20.99 -26.18 -27.24
C GLY A 228 -20.31 -25.04 -27.96
N HIS A 229 -19.04 -25.15 -28.33
CA HIS A 229 -18.34 -24.09 -29.05
C HIS A 229 -18.78 -24.08 -30.53
N LYS A 230 -19.52 -23.04 -30.93
CA LYS A 230 -19.86 -22.72 -32.31
C LYS A 230 -19.22 -21.39 -32.64
N ALA A 231 -18.70 -21.25 -33.87
CA ALA A 231 -18.22 -19.94 -34.30
C ALA A 231 -19.28 -18.87 -34.09
N LEU A 232 -18.93 -17.80 -33.41
CA LEU A 232 -19.85 -16.74 -33.04
C LEU A 232 -20.36 -16.04 -34.32
N VAL A 233 -21.65 -16.14 -34.57
CA VAL A 233 -22.33 -15.46 -35.69
C VAL A 233 -23.18 -14.34 -35.13
N VAL A 234 -22.88 -13.10 -35.54
CA VAL A 234 -23.69 -11.93 -35.13
C VAL A 234 -24.86 -11.80 -36.10
N PRO A 235 -26.12 -12.06 -35.65
CA PRO A 235 -27.29 -11.86 -36.48
C PRO A 235 -27.45 -10.38 -36.86
N PRO A 236 -27.88 -10.06 -38.11
CA PRO A 236 -28.10 -8.69 -38.49
C PRO A 236 -29.16 -8.04 -37.61
N ARG A 237 -28.96 -6.76 -37.30
CA ARG A 237 -29.96 -5.99 -36.54
C ARG A 237 -31.19 -5.73 -37.38
N ASN A 238 -32.38 -5.94 -36.83
CA ASN A 238 -33.64 -5.51 -37.47
C ASN A 238 -33.70 -3.97 -37.50
N VAL A 239 -33.62 -3.38 -38.69
CA VAL A 239 -33.37 -1.93 -38.93
C VAL A 239 -34.57 -1.03 -38.61
N ALA A 240 -35.72 -1.55 -38.23
CA ALA A 240 -36.95 -0.78 -37.98
C ALA A 240 -37.00 -0.14 -36.58
N MET A 241 -36.01 0.66 -36.20
CA MET A 241 -36.11 1.54 -35.04
C MET A 241 -35.80 2.99 -35.40
N GLU A 242 -36.70 3.62 -36.11
CA GLU A 242 -36.81 5.07 -36.21
C GLU A 242 -37.29 5.59 -34.86
N GLY A 243 -36.46 6.38 -34.13
CA GLY A 243 -36.82 6.92 -32.84
C GLY A 243 -35.67 7.69 -32.21
N THR A 244 -35.91 8.20 -31.01
CA THR A 244 -34.92 8.90 -30.22
C THR A 244 -33.71 7.99 -29.97
N PRO A 245 -32.46 8.42 -30.29
CA PRO A 245 -31.25 7.60 -30.08
C PRO A 245 -31.07 7.31 -28.58
N ALA A 246 -30.45 6.17 -28.29
CA ALA A 246 -30.11 5.82 -26.91
C ALA A 246 -29.00 6.76 -26.36
N ILE A 247 -28.02 7.10 -27.18
CA ILE A 247 -26.95 8.06 -26.86
C ILE A 247 -26.77 9.02 -28.02
N GLN A 248 -26.62 10.31 -27.70
CA GLN A 248 -26.19 11.36 -28.63
C GLN A 248 -25.14 12.23 -27.91
N ALA A 249 -23.97 12.30 -28.49
CA ALA A 249 -22.87 13.14 -28.02
C ALA A 249 -22.57 14.20 -29.09
N GLU A 250 -22.48 15.46 -28.74
CA GLU A 250 -22.22 16.59 -29.63
C GLU A 250 -21.09 17.44 -29.06
N GLY A 251 -19.94 17.46 -29.72
CA GLY A 251 -18.80 18.28 -29.36
C GLY A 251 -18.27 18.03 -27.95
N LEU A 252 -18.43 16.81 -27.43
CA LEU A 252 -17.99 16.50 -26.05
C LEU A 252 -16.51 16.78 -25.86
N THR A 253 -16.19 17.67 -24.93
CA THR A 253 -14.83 18.04 -24.59
C THR A 253 -14.60 17.95 -23.08
N ARG A 254 -13.44 17.40 -22.68
CA ARG A 254 -13.00 17.40 -21.28
C ARG A 254 -11.56 17.82 -21.16
N ARG A 255 -11.33 18.89 -20.39
CA ARG A 255 -10.01 19.41 -20.05
C ARG A 255 -9.71 19.21 -18.56
N PHE A 256 -8.45 18.88 -18.26
CA PHE A 256 -7.90 18.80 -16.92
C PHE A 256 -6.68 19.76 -16.85
N GLY A 257 -6.89 20.99 -16.43
CA GLY A 257 -5.91 22.05 -16.58
C GLY A 257 -5.58 22.24 -18.06
N ASP A 258 -4.31 22.19 -18.42
CA ASP A 258 -3.82 22.33 -19.81
C ASP A 258 -3.98 21.07 -20.65
N PHE A 259 -4.34 19.93 -20.03
CA PHE A 259 -4.48 18.66 -20.74
C PHE A 259 -5.91 18.45 -21.22
N THR A 260 -6.10 18.26 -22.54
CA THR A 260 -7.39 17.90 -23.12
C THR A 260 -7.47 16.39 -23.29
N ALA A 261 -8.29 15.73 -22.47
CA ALA A 261 -8.47 14.28 -22.49
C ALA A 261 -9.46 13.81 -23.56
N VAL A 262 -10.47 14.63 -23.88
CA VAL A 262 -11.48 14.41 -24.93
C VAL A 262 -11.68 15.73 -25.63
N ASP A 263 -11.64 15.73 -26.96
CA ASP A 263 -11.64 16.93 -27.80
C ASP A 263 -12.72 16.82 -28.90
N HIS A 264 -13.83 17.52 -28.72
CA HIS A 264 -14.95 17.67 -29.65
C HIS A 264 -15.52 16.34 -30.19
N VAL A 265 -15.65 15.34 -29.33
CA VAL A 265 -16.15 14.01 -29.73
C VAL A 265 -17.67 14.06 -29.97
N SER A 266 -18.09 13.62 -31.17
CA SER A 266 -19.48 13.57 -31.58
C SER A 266 -19.83 12.20 -32.15
N PHE A 267 -20.94 11.59 -31.68
CA PHE A 267 -21.51 10.35 -32.20
C PHE A 267 -22.96 10.16 -31.75
N LYS A 268 -23.66 9.26 -32.46
CA LYS A 268 -25.06 8.95 -32.21
C LYS A 268 -25.27 7.44 -32.25
N ILE A 269 -25.90 6.87 -31.22
CA ILE A 269 -26.11 5.44 -31.06
C ILE A 269 -27.62 5.16 -31.00
N PRO A 270 -28.19 4.51 -32.03
CA PRO A 270 -29.57 4.05 -32.00
C PRO A 270 -29.83 2.98 -30.95
N LYS A 271 -31.12 2.79 -30.58
CA LYS A 271 -31.47 1.73 -29.61
C LYS A 271 -31.19 0.33 -30.17
N GLY A 272 -30.72 -0.58 -29.30
CA GLY A 272 -30.44 -1.95 -29.64
C GLY A 272 -29.16 -2.17 -30.47
N GLU A 273 -28.33 -1.13 -30.68
CA GLU A 273 -27.05 -1.24 -31.37
C GLU A 273 -25.95 -1.71 -30.42
N ILE A 274 -25.06 -2.59 -30.89
CA ILE A 274 -23.78 -2.88 -30.24
C ILE A 274 -22.74 -1.95 -30.86
N PHE A 275 -22.37 -0.92 -30.10
CA PHE A 275 -21.44 0.11 -30.53
C PHE A 275 -20.09 -0.06 -29.86
N GLY A 276 -19.07 -0.30 -30.67
CA GLY A 276 -17.69 -0.47 -30.22
C GLY A 276 -16.91 0.85 -30.17
N PHE A 277 -16.19 1.11 -29.11
CA PHE A 277 -15.37 2.30 -28.96
C PHE A 277 -13.90 1.86 -28.83
N LEU A 278 -13.17 1.94 -29.94
CA LEU A 278 -11.78 1.49 -30.04
C LEU A 278 -10.81 2.66 -29.91
N GLY A 279 -9.66 2.41 -29.35
CA GLY A 279 -8.60 3.42 -29.31
C GLY A 279 -7.45 3.01 -28.45
N SER A 280 -6.32 3.72 -28.63
CA SER A 280 -5.13 3.54 -27.81
C SER A 280 -5.40 3.82 -26.32
N ASN A 281 -4.56 3.27 -25.45
CA ASN A 281 -4.67 3.54 -24.03
C ASN A 281 -4.41 5.02 -23.72
N GLY A 282 -5.29 5.60 -22.89
CA GLY A 282 -5.20 7.03 -22.56
C GLY A 282 -5.78 7.97 -23.62
N CYS A 283 -6.38 7.47 -24.71
CA CYS A 283 -6.99 8.31 -25.74
C CYS A 283 -8.33 8.96 -25.33
N GLY A 284 -8.84 8.68 -24.11
CA GLY A 284 -10.05 9.30 -23.58
C GLY A 284 -11.30 8.42 -23.51
N LYS A 285 -11.24 7.11 -23.84
CA LYS A 285 -12.40 6.19 -23.83
C LYS A 285 -13.15 6.22 -22.50
N THR A 286 -12.47 5.85 -21.41
CA THR A 286 -13.08 5.84 -20.06
C THR A 286 -13.56 7.22 -19.63
N THR A 287 -12.87 8.30 -20.03
CA THR A 287 -13.30 9.68 -19.76
C THR A 287 -14.60 9.99 -20.49
N THR A 288 -14.73 9.61 -21.75
CA THR A 288 -15.96 9.75 -22.53
C THR A 288 -17.11 8.97 -21.90
N MET A 289 -16.88 7.72 -21.51
CA MET A 289 -17.88 6.90 -20.81
C MET A 289 -18.35 7.53 -19.50
N LYS A 290 -17.44 8.07 -18.69
CA LYS A 290 -17.78 8.78 -17.45
C LYS A 290 -18.56 10.06 -17.69
N MET A 291 -18.32 10.77 -18.82
CA MET A 291 -19.15 11.92 -19.19
C MET A 291 -20.55 11.50 -19.61
N LEU A 292 -20.68 10.42 -20.40
CA LEU A 292 -21.97 9.87 -20.80
C LEU A 292 -22.80 9.40 -19.59
N THR A 293 -22.19 8.77 -18.60
CA THR A 293 -22.88 8.33 -17.37
C THR A 293 -23.16 9.45 -16.37
N GLY A 294 -22.73 10.68 -16.65
CA GLY A 294 -22.84 11.82 -15.74
C GLY A 294 -21.98 11.72 -14.48
N LEU A 295 -21.02 10.76 -14.43
CA LEU A 295 -20.04 10.64 -13.36
C LEU A 295 -18.97 11.74 -13.44
N LEU A 296 -18.74 12.28 -14.65
CA LEU A 296 -17.81 13.35 -14.92
C LEU A 296 -18.50 14.42 -15.77
N PRO A 297 -18.55 15.70 -15.35
CA PRO A 297 -19.14 16.75 -16.18
C PRO A 297 -18.25 17.02 -17.42
N SER A 298 -18.86 17.30 -18.57
CA SER A 298 -18.13 17.82 -19.74
C SER A 298 -17.69 19.26 -19.50
N THR A 299 -16.56 19.67 -20.11
CA THR A 299 -16.12 21.07 -20.11
C THR A 299 -16.89 21.85 -21.17
N GLU A 300 -17.06 21.25 -22.36
CA GLU A 300 -17.80 21.79 -23.50
C GLU A 300 -18.61 20.67 -24.16
N GLY A 301 -19.60 21.04 -24.95
CA GLY A 301 -20.48 20.09 -25.65
C GLY A 301 -21.59 19.52 -24.77
N THR A 302 -22.41 18.68 -25.36
CA THR A 302 -23.58 18.08 -24.70
C THR A 302 -23.65 16.58 -24.94
N ALA A 303 -24.05 15.86 -23.88
CA ALA A 303 -24.44 14.45 -23.95
C ALA A 303 -25.95 14.33 -23.69
N MET A 304 -26.65 13.59 -24.53
CA MET A 304 -28.03 13.24 -24.36
C MET A 304 -28.18 11.72 -24.27
N MET A 305 -29.01 11.26 -23.37
CA MET A 305 -29.43 9.86 -23.23
C MET A 305 -30.95 9.77 -23.35
N PHE A 306 -31.39 8.93 -24.24
CA PHE A 306 -32.84 8.75 -24.53
C PHE A 306 -33.58 10.07 -24.82
N GLY A 307 -32.86 11.07 -25.36
CA GLY A 307 -33.40 12.41 -25.65
C GLY A 307 -33.30 13.39 -24.49
N GLU A 308 -32.86 12.97 -23.32
CA GLU A 308 -32.69 13.82 -22.14
C GLU A 308 -31.22 14.23 -21.96
N LYS A 309 -30.97 15.48 -21.56
CA LYS A 309 -29.59 15.95 -21.30
C LYS A 309 -29.00 15.29 -20.05
N VAL A 310 -27.84 14.67 -20.20
CA VAL A 310 -27.15 14.05 -19.07
C VAL A 310 -26.71 15.11 -18.06
N THR A 311 -27.28 15.07 -16.86
CA THR A 311 -26.87 15.88 -15.73
C THR A 311 -26.40 14.98 -14.60
N GLY A 312 -25.33 15.34 -13.92
CA GLY A 312 -24.76 14.51 -12.83
C GLY A 312 -25.69 14.24 -11.63
N LYS A 313 -26.89 14.86 -11.62
CA LYS A 313 -27.89 14.74 -10.54
C LYS A 313 -29.11 13.88 -10.91
N ASP A 314 -29.23 13.45 -12.15
CA ASP A 314 -30.39 12.71 -12.61
C ASP A 314 -30.30 11.23 -12.25
N LEU A 315 -31.05 10.84 -11.22
CA LEU A 315 -31.15 9.48 -10.73
C LEU A 315 -32.01 8.59 -11.64
N ALA A 316 -33.02 9.18 -12.30
CA ALA A 316 -33.95 8.44 -13.16
C ALA A 316 -33.23 7.91 -14.41
N THR A 317 -32.47 8.74 -15.08
CA THR A 317 -31.63 8.32 -16.24
C THR A 317 -30.60 7.29 -15.83
N ARG A 318 -29.99 7.41 -14.64
CA ARG A 318 -29.01 6.41 -14.14
C ARG A 318 -29.64 5.04 -13.87
N LYS A 319 -30.91 4.97 -13.42
CA LYS A 319 -31.62 3.70 -13.24
C LYS A 319 -31.87 2.97 -14.56
N ARG A 320 -31.73 3.61 -15.71
CA ARG A 320 -31.86 2.99 -17.05
C ARG A 320 -30.54 2.50 -17.63
N ILE A 321 -29.43 2.71 -16.93
CA ILE A 321 -28.07 2.41 -17.38
C ILE A 321 -27.46 1.33 -16.51
N GLY A 322 -26.96 0.27 -17.13
CA GLY A 322 -26.03 -0.67 -16.51
C GLY A 322 -24.59 -0.27 -16.83
N PHE A 323 -23.72 -0.23 -15.84
CA PHE A 323 -22.32 0.14 -16.01
C PHE A 323 -21.39 -0.96 -15.48
N MET A 324 -20.40 -1.33 -16.29
CA MET A 324 -19.35 -2.25 -15.91
C MET A 324 -17.99 -1.56 -16.15
N SER A 325 -17.23 -1.36 -15.08
CA SER A 325 -15.90 -0.76 -15.14
C SER A 325 -14.83 -1.78 -15.50
N GLN A 326 -13.70 -1.32 -16.02
CA GLN A 326 -12.53 -2.14 -16.35
C GLN A 326 -11.99 -2.91 -15.14
N ALA A 327 -11.91 -2.27 -13.98
CA ALA A 327 -11.53 -2.94 -12.74
C ALA A 327 -12.74 -3.65 -12.13
N PHE A 328 -12.51 -4.83 -11.57
CA PHE A 328 -13.55 -5.54 -10.83
C PHE A 328 -14.04 -4.69 -9.65
N SER A 329 -15.31 -4.27 -9.69
CA SER A 329 -15.90 -3.31 -8.76
C SER A 329 -16.88 -3.93 -7.78
N LEU A 330 -17.02 -5.27 -7.78
CA LEU A 330 -17.89 -5.98 -6.86
C LEU A 330 -17.15 -6.29 -5.55
N TYR A 331 -17.92 -6.57 -4.51
CA TYR A 331 -17.36 -6.90 -3.19
C TYR A 331 -16.76 -8.31 -3.23
N ALA A 332 -15.44 -8.36 -3.09
CA ALA A 332 -14.64 -9.58 -3.19
C ALA A 332 -14.99 -10.61 -2.10
N GLU A 333 -15.30 -10.11 -0.91
CA GLU A 333 -15.63 -10.90 0.29
C GLU A 333 -17.09 -11.39 0.32
N LEU A 334 -17.93 -10.98 -0.63
CA LEU A 334 -19.31 -11.43 -0.74
C LEU A 334 -19.43 -12.57 -1.75
N THR A 335 -20.36 -13.49 -1.50
CA THR A 335 -20.69 -14.55 -2.46
C THR A 335 -21.39 -13.98 -3.71
N VAL A 336 -21.49 -14.78 -4.77
CA VAL A 336 -22.23 -14.41 -5.98
C VAL A 336 -23.65 -13.96 -5.63
N ARG A 337 -24.38 -14.75 -4.83
CA ARG A 337 -25.73 -14.42 -4.39
C ARG A 337 -25.78 -13.12 -3.60
N GLN A 338 -24.85 -12.94 -2.66
CA GLN A 338 -24.81 -11.74 -1.81
C GLN A 338 -24.53 -10.47 -2.63
N ASN A 339 -23.65 -10.52 -3.60
CA ASN A 339 -23.40 -9.41 -4.52
C ASN A 339 -24.67 -9.05 -5.30
N LEU A 340 -25.38 -10.02 -5.87
CA LEU A 340 -26.64 -9.79 -6.58
C LEU A 340 -27.72 -9.21 -5.68
N VAL A 341 -27.91 -9.76 -4.46
CA VAL A 341 -28.87 -9.24 -3.47
C VAL A 341 -28.55 -7.79 -3.09
N LEU A 342 -27.28 -7.50 -2.82
CA LEU A 342 -26.84 -6.15 -2.45
C LEU A 342 -27.21 -5.14 -3.54
N HIS A 343 -26.82 -5.43 -4.80
CA HIS A 343 -27.09 -4.51 -5.90
C HIS A 343 -28.59 -4.41 -6.24
N ALA A 344 -29.36 -5.50 -6.12
CA ALA A 344 -30.82 -5.43 -6.26
C ALA A 344 -31.44 -4.43 -5.25
N ARG A 345 -30.94 -4.42 -4.02
CA ARG A 345 -31.36 -3.45 -2.99
C ARG A 345 -30.86 -2.03 -3.27
N VAL A 346 -29.63 -1.86 -3.76
CA VAL A 346 -29.08 -0.56 -4.14
C VAL A 346 -29.89 0.09 -5.28
N PHE A 347 -30.37 -0.72 -6.24
CA PHE A 347 -31.25 -0.26 -7.31
C PHE A 347 -32.72 -0.21 -6.93
N ASP A 348 -33.06 -0.46 -5.66
CA ASP A 348 -34.37 -0.29 -5.08
C ASP A 348 -35.43 -1.22 -5.72
N LEU A 349 -35.06 -2.48 -6.05
CA LEU A 349 -35.97 -3.48 -6.54
C LEU A 349 -36.98 -3.88 -5.44
N PRO A 350 -38.25 -4.08 -5.76
CA PRO A 350 -39.26 -4.59 -4.83
C PRO A 350 -38.81 -5.93 -4.21
N LYS A 351 -38.99 -6.08 -2.89
CA LYS A 351 -38.52 -7.26 -2.14
C LYS A 351 -39.01 -8.60 -2.70
N ASP A 352 -40.26 -8.63 -3.20
CA ASP A 352 -40.89 -9.78 -3.84
C ASP A 352 -40.24 -10.14 -5.20
N GLN A 353 -39.65 -9.19 -5.90
CA GLN A 353 -39.01 -9.40 -7.19
C GLN A 353 -37.54 -9.77 -7.09
N ILE A 354 -36.87 -9.50 -5.96
CA ILE A 354 -35.42 -9.74 -5.81
C ILE A 354 -35.10 -11.21 -6.04
N GLY A 355 -35.80 -12.14 -5.35
CA GLY A 355 -35.52 -13.58 -5.46
C GLY A 355 -35.70 -14.12 -6.89
N PRO A 356 -36.90 -13.94 -7.52
CA PRO A 356 -37.10 -14.35 -8.90
C PRO A 356 -36.10 -13.77 -9.88
N ARG A 357 -35.74 -12.48 -9.75
CA ARG A 357 -34.79 -11.80 -10.65
C ARG A 357 -33.37 -12.35 -10.52
N ILE A 358 -32.94 -12.63 -9.30
CA ILE A 358 -31.62 -13.22 -9.05
C ILE A 358 -31.52 -14.62 -9.68
N ASN A 359 -32.53 -15.45 -9.50
CA ASN A 359 -32.58 -16.79 -10.08
C ASN A 359 -32.59 -16.76 -11.63
N GLU A 360 -33.31 -15.81 -12.21
CA GLU A 360 -33.31 -15.56 -13.66
C GLU A 360 -31.88 -15.24 -14.16
N LEU A 361 -31.19 -14.30 -13.48
CA LEU A 361 -29.82 -13.89 -13.86
C LEU A 361 -28.82 -15.00 -13.63
N ILE A 362 -28.91 -15.74 -12.52
CA ILE A 362 -28.00 -16.88 -12.26
C ILE A 362 -28.06 -17.87 -13.42
N LYS A 363 -29.30 -18.19 -13.89
CA LYS A 363 -29.47 -19.10 -15.02
C LYS A 363 -29.03 -18.49 -16.35
N GLN A 364 -29.39 -17.23 -16.63
CA GLN A 364 -29.03 -16.56 -17.88
C GLN A 364 -27.53 -16.39 -18.06
N PHE A 365 -26.78 -16.15 -16.96
CA PHE A 365 -25.34 -15.89 -16.97
C PHE A 365 -24.48 -17.12 -16.61
N GLY A 366 -25.11 -18.33 -16.42
CA GLY A 366 -24.41 -19.57 -16.15
C GLY A 366 -23.62 -19.52 -14.85
N LEU A 367 -24.22 -19.03 -13.78
CA LEU A 367 -23.61 -18.87 -12.46
C LEU A 367 -24.09 -19.92 -11.44
N GLU A 368 -24.84 -20.96 -11.87
CA GLU A 368 -25.48 -21.95 -11.00
C GLU A 368 -24.48 -22.68 -10.09
N ASN A 369 -23.30 -23.00 -10.65
CA ASN A 369 -22.28 -23.77 -9.93
C ASN A 369 -21.47 -22.95 -8.93
N TYR A 370 -21.64 -21.61 -8.92
CA TYR A 370 -20.79 -20.67 -8.16
C TYR A 370 -21.56 -19.82 -7.17
N ILE A 371 -22.83 -20.13 -6.90
CA ILE A 371 -23.76 -19.25 -6.18
C ILE A 371 -23.26 -18.86 -4.79
N GLU A 372 -22.64 -19.81 -4.06
CA GLU A 372 -22.14 -19.62 -2.70
C GLU A 372 -20.63 -19.35 -2.67
N ASP A 373 -19.96 -19.30 -3.82
CA ASP A 373 -18.54 -18.98 -3.89
C ASP A 373 -18.30 -17.50 -3.70
N LEU A 374 -17.17 -17.15 -3.07
CA LEU A 374 -16.75 -15.77 -2.92
C LEU A 374 -16.35 -15.19 -4.28
N ALA A 375 -16.68 -13.93 -4.53
CA ALA A 375 -16.39 -13.27 -5.79
C ALA A 375 -14.88 -13.26 -6.11
N GLU A 376 -13.99 -13.20 -5.11
CA GLU A 376 -12.54 -13.24 -5.30
C GLU A 376 -12.00 -14.61 -5.75
N SER A 377 -12.69 -15.70 -5.39
CA SER A 377 -12.25 -17.06 -5.74
C SER A 377 -12.68 -17.49 -7.15
N LEU A 378 -13.55 -16.72 -7.82
CA LEU A 378 -14.07 -17.06 -9.14
C LEU A 378 -12.98 -16.93 -10.22
N PRO A 379 -12.98 -17.83 -11.24
CA PRO A 379 -12.23 -17.61 -12.47
C PRO A 379 -12.59 -16.27 -13.13
N LEU A 380 -11.62 -15.65 -13.80
CA LEU A 380 -11.81 -14.28 -14.34
C LEU A 380 -13.02 -14.18 -15.27
N GLY A 381 -13.21 -15.12 -16.21
CA GLY A 381 -14.37 -15.12 -17.10
C GLY A 381 -15.72 -15.23 -16.34
N THR A 382 -15.79 -16.04 -15.28
CA THR A 382 -16.98 -16.16 -14.41
C THR A 382 -17.22 -14.88 -13.63
N ARG A 383 -16.14 -14.24 -13.16
CA ARG A 383 -16.17 -12.94 -12.47
C ARG A 383 -16.72 -11.85 -13.37
N GLN A 384 -16.35 -11.84 -14.65
CA GLN A 384 -16.88 -10.89 -15.63
C GLN A 384 -18.38 -11.14 -15.91
N ARG A 385 -18.81 -12.41 -16.00
CA ARG A 385 -20.23 -12.75 -16.11
C ARG A 385 -21.03 -12.30 -14.90
N LEU A 386 -20.50 -12.42 -13.69
CA LEU A 386 -21.11 -11.87 -12.46
C LEU A 386 -21.22 -10.34 -12.54
N SER A 387 -20.18 -9.65 -12.99
CA SER A 387 -20.22 -8.19 -13.13
C SER A 387 -21.27 -7.74 -14.13
N LEU A 388 -21.42 -8.46 -15.25
CA LEU A 388 -22.46 -8.21 -16.23
C LEU A 388 -23.87 -8.51 -15.67
N ALA A 389 -24.03 -9.60 -14.92
CA ALA A 389 -25.30 -9.94 -14.26
C ALA A 389 -25.73 -8.85 -13.25
N VAL A 390 -24.77 -8.31 -12.50
CA VAL A 390 -25.01 -7.18 -11.58
C VAL A 390 -25.40 -5.92 -12.36
N ALA A 391 -24.74 -5.62 -13.47
CA ALA A 391 -25.08 -4.48 -14.32
C ALA A 391 -26.50 -4.63 -14.94
N MET A 392 -27.00 -5.86 -15.09
CA MET A 392 -28.33 -6.18 -15.63
C MET A 392 -29.42 -6.36 -14.57
N ILE A 393 -29.12 -6.25 -13.26
CA ILE A 393 -30.06 -6.56 -12.18
C ILE A 393 -31.34 -5.76 -12.26
N HIS A 394 -31.27 -4.49 -12.63
CA HIS A 394 -32.40 -3.53 -12.70
C HIS A 394 -33.01 -3.39 -14.10
N LYS A 395 -32.69 -4.31 -15.03
CA LYS A 395 -33.18 -4.32 -16.44
C LYS A 395 -32.91 -3.00 -17.18
N PRO A 396 -31.65 -2.59 -17.32
CA PRO A 396 -31.31 -1.35 -18.01
C PRO A 396 -31.62 -1.42 -19.50
N GLU A 397 -31.93 -0.28 -20.11
CA GLU A 397 -32.10 -0.14 -21.57
C GLU A 397 -30.77 0.07 -22.29
N LEU A 398 -29.74 0.48 -21.55
CA LEU A 398 -28.41 0.77 -22.03
C LEU A 398 -27.34 0.12 -21.11
N LEU A 399 -26.41 -0.62 -21.72
CA LEU A 399 -25.19 -1.11 -21.07
C LEU A 399 -23.99 -0.32 -21.52
N ILE A 400 -23.16 0.13 -20.59
CA ILE A 400 -21.86 0.76 -20.83
C ILE A 400 -20.79 -0.13 -20.22
N LEU A 401 -19.95 -0.73 -21.06
CA LEU A 401 -18.96 -1.73 -20.67
C LEU A 401 -17.55 -1.22 -20.99
N ASP A 402 -16.71 -1.06 -20.00
CA ASP A 402 -15.33 -0.58 -20.17
C ASP A 402 -14.34 -1.75 -20.13
N GLU A 403 -13.86 -2.18 -21.31
CA GLU A 403 -12.95 -3.32 -21.51
C GLU A 403 -13.37 -4.60 -20.77
N PRO A 404 -14.60 -5.10 -20.97
CA PRO A 404 -15.21 -6.12 -20.12
C PRO A 404 -14.52 -7.49 -20.18
N THR A 405 -13.75 -7.77 -21.22
CA THR A 405 -13.10 -9.07 -21.47
C THR A 405 -11.58 -8.99 -21.41
N SER A 406 -11.04 -7.89 -20.88
CA SER A 406 -9.59 -7.73 -20.70
C SER A 406 -9.01 -8.82 -19.80
N GLY A 407 -8.01 -9.56 -20.30
CA GLY A 407 -7.38 -10.68 -19.60
C GLY A 407 -8.18 -11.99 -19.60
N VAL A 408 -9.33 -12.05 -20.25
CA VAL A 408 -10.17 -13.27 -20.33
C VAL A 408 -9.68 -14.16 -21.49
N ASP A 409 -9.64 -15.45 -21.23
CA ASP A 409 -9.28 -16.46 -22.23
C ASP A 409 -10.26 -16.48 -23.44
N PRO A 410 -9.84 -16.98 -24.62
CA PRO A 410 -10.64 -16.94 -25.84
C PRO A 410 -12.04 -17.58 -25.70
N VAL A 411 -12.14 -18.72 -25.00
CA VAL A 411 -13.41 -19.47 -24.87
C VAL A 411 -14.40 -18.69 -23.99
N ALA A 412 -13.94 -18.23 -22.83
CA ALA A 412 -14.77 -17.45 -21.93
C ALA A 412 -15.15 -16.08 -22.54
N ARG A 413 -14.27 -15.51 -23.38
CA ARG A 413 -14.52 -14.27 -24.12
C ARG A 413 -15.65 -14.45 -25.15
N GLU A 414 -15.62 -15.51 -25.95
CA GLU A 414 -16.69 -15.79 -26.89
C GLU A 414 -18.03 -16.04 -26.18
N SER A 415 -18.04 -16.82 -25.11
CA SER A 415 -19.26 -17.02 -24.29
C SER A 415 -19.81 -15.71 -23.73
N PHE A 416 -18.94 -14.79 -23.34
CA PHE A 416 -19.36 -13.46 -22.86
C PHE A 416 -20.00 -12.63 -23.98
N TRP A 417 -19.43 -12.67 -25.19
CA TRP A 417 -20.00 -11.97 -26.35
C TRP A 417 -21.31 -12.59 -26.84
N GLU A 418 -21.49 -13.92 -26.74
CA GLU A 418 -22.80 -14.54 -26.98
C GLU A 418 -23.90 -13.93 -26.09
N LEU A 419 -23.58 -13.71 -24.79
CA LEU A 419 -24.51 -13.05 -23.88
C LEU A 419 -24.80 -11.61 -24.32
N LEU A 420 -23.81 -10.84 -24.73
CA LEU A 420 -24.00 -9.47 -25.21
C LEU A 420 -24.88 -9.42 -26.47
N ILE A 421 -24.62 -10.31 -27.43
CA ILE A 421 -25.43 -10.42 -28.65
C ILE A 421 -26.86 -10.79 -28.30
N HIS A 422 -27.06 -11.76 -27.41
CA HIS A 422 -28.39 -12.14 -26.95
C HIS A 422 -29.15 -10.96 -26.29
N LEU A 423 -28.49 -10.21 -25.40
CA LEU A 423 -29.06 -9.03 -24.75
C LEU A 423 -29.46 -7.96 -25.77
N SER A 424 -28.62 -7.73 -26.79
CA SER A 424 -28.90 -6.72 -27.81
C SER A 424 -30.02 -7.16 -28.76
N ARG A 425 -30.02 -8.41 -29.22
CA ARG A 425 -30.96 -8.90 -30.26
C ARG A 425 -32.30 -9.31 -29.69
N ASN A 426 -32.34 -9.97 -28.53
CA ASN A 426 -33.53 -10.50 -27.90
C ASN A 426 -34.13 -9.50 -26.91
N ASP A 427 -33.33 -8.96 -26.01
CA ASP A 427 -33.77 -8.06 -24.95
C ASP A 427 -33.78 -6.58 -25.41
N LYS A 428 -33.31 -6.29 -26.63
CA LYS A 428 -33.23 -4.93 -27.24
C LYS A 428 -32.39 -3.94 -26.41
N VAL A 429 -31.45 -4.41 -25.63
CA VAL A 429 -30.54 -3.59 -24.85
C VAL A 429 -29.52 -2.94 -25.78
N THR A 430 -29.32 -1.63 -25.67
CA THR A 430 -28.28 -0.91 -26.37
C THR A 430 -26.96 -1.15 -25.66
N ILE A 431 -25.89 -1.47 -26.37
CA ILE A 431 -24.58 -1.78 -25.75
C ILE A 431 -23.54 -0.82 -26.29
N PHE A 432 -22.91 -0.10 -25.38
CA PHE A 432 -21.73 0.70 -25.64
C PHE A 432 -20.52 0.01 -24.97
N VAL A 433 -19.62 -0.54 -25.77
CA VAL A 433 -18.47 -1.31 -25.28
C VAL A 433 -17.15 -0.68 -25.71
N SER A 434 -16.23 -0.45 -24.79
CA SER A 434 -14.84 -0.18 -25.12
C SER A 434 -14.07 -1.49 -25.19
N THR A 435 -13.23 -1.63 -26.19
CA THR A 435 -12.32 -2.75 -26.33
C THR A 435 -11.05 -2.33 -27.05
N HIS A 436 -10.00 -3.10 -26.87
CA HIS A 436 -8.77 -3.03 -27.65
C HIS A 436 -8.53 -4.32 -28.45
N PHE A 437 -9.44 -5.31 -28.34
CA PHE A 437 -9.40 -6.54 -29.12
C PHE A 437 -10.08 -6.34 -30.48
N MET A 438 -9.33 -6.60 -31.56
CA MET A 438 -9.84 -6.41 -32.90
C MET A 438 -10.92 -7.42 -33.29
N ASN A 439 -10.81 -8.66 -32.78
CA ASN A 439 -11.82 -9.70 -32.98
C ASN A 439 -13.17 -9.28 -32.38
N GLU A 440 -13.16 -8.70 -31.18
CA GLU A 440 -14.39 -8.20 -30.53
C GLU A 440 -14.99 -7.01 -31.28
N ALA A 441 -14.14 -6.11 -31.74
CA ALA A 441 -14.58 -4.98 -32.57
C ALA A 441 -15.28 -5.44 -33.86
N GLY A 442 -14.86 -6.60 -34.40
CA GLY A 442 -15.51 -7.22 -35.55
C GLY A 442 -16.93 -7.71 -35.26
N TRP A 443 -17.30 -7.97 -34.01
CA TRP A 443 -18.65 -8.39 -33.59
C TRP A 443 -19.58 -7.22 -33.29
N CYS A 444 -19.08 -5.97 -33.32
CA CYS A 444 -19.91 -4.78 -33.13
C CYS A 444 -20.65 -4.43 -34.44
N ASP A 445 -21.84 -3.85 -34.33
CA ASP A 445 -22.58 -3.34 -35.48
C ASP A 445 -21.84 -2.16 -36.13
N ARG A 446 -21.29 -1.30 -35.29
CA ARG A 446 -20.50 -0.14 -35.71
C ARG A 446 -19.43 0.14 -34.67
N ILE A 447 -18.31 0.67 -35.11
CA ILE A 447 -17.19 1.04 -34.25
C ILE A 447 -16.73 2.49 -34.51
N SER A 448 -16.30 3.15 -33.44
CA SER A 448 -15.58 4.43 -33.55
C SER A 448 -14.13 4.26 -33.13
N LEU A 449 -13.24 4.72 -33.96
CA LEU A 449 -11.79 4.72 -33.73
C LEU A 449 -11.39 6.03 -33.07
N MET A 450 -10.81 5.94 -31.86
CA MET A 450 -10.41 7.10 -31.06
C MET A 450 -8.91 7.18 -30.89
N HIS A 451 -8.34 8.37 -31.05
CA HIS A 451 -6.93 8.66 -30.79
C HIS A 451 -6.74 10.09 -30.28
N SER A 452 -5.88 10.27 -29.27
CA SER A 452 -5.53 11.58 -28.70
C SER A 452 -6.76 12.48 -28.41
N GLY A 453 -7.81 11.90 -27.84
CA GLY A 453 -9.03 12.63 -27.48
C GLY A 453 -10.03 12.82 -28.63
N LYS A 454 -9.71 12.45 -29.87
CA LYS A 454 -10.56 12.66 -31.08
C LYS A 454 -11.04 11.35 -31.68
N VAL A 455 -12.22 11.36 -32.28
CA VAL A 455 -12.73 10.27 -33.12
C VAL A 455 -12.17 10.43 -34.54
N LEU A 456 -11.42 9.42 -35.01
CA LEU A 456 -10.80 9.40 -36.37
C LEU A 456 -11.78 8.94 -37.45
N ALA A 457 -12.57 7.90 -37.14
CA ALA A 457 -13.55 7.33 -38.05
C ALA A 457 -14.65 6.59 -37.27
N SER A 458 -15.87 6.50 -37.84
CA SER A 458 -17.00 5.79 -37.18
C SER A 458 -17.85 5.17 -38.31
N ASP A 459 -17.71 3.84 -38.48
CA ASP A 459 -18.44 3.06 -39.51
C ASP A 459 -18.56 1.57 -39.08
N PRO A 460 -19.36 0.73 -39.77
CA PRO A 460 -19.29 -0.71 -39.62
C PRO A 460 -17.88 -1.25 -39.85
N PRO A 461 -17.41 -2.30 -39.11
CA PRO A 461 -16.05 -2.82 -39.21
C PRO A 461 -15.61 -3.16 -40.63
N ALA A 462 -16.48 -3.84 -41.39
CA ALA A 462 -16.18 -4.20 -42.81
C ALA A 462 -15.92 -2.98 -43.69
N LYS A 463 -16.66 -1.89 -43.47
CA LYS A 463 -16.50 -0.64 -44.25
C LYS A 463 -15.20 0.09 -43.90
N LEU A 464 -14.78 0.07 -42.64
CA LEU A 464 -13.51 0.66 -42.23
C LEU A 464 -12.31 -0.07 -42.82
N VAL A 465 -12.36 -1.40 -42.92
CA VAL A 465 -11.34 -2.23 -43.58
C VAL A 465 -11.30 -1.90 -45.07
N ALA A 466 -12.45 -1.85 -45.76
CA ALA A 466 -12.54 -1.54 -47.15
C ALA A 466 -12.02 -0.12 -47.48
N ASN A 467 -12.34 0.88 -46.66
CA ASN A 467 -11.91 2.28 -46.87
C ASN A 467 -10.38 2.47 -46.81
N CYS A 468 -9.67 1.59 -46.08
CA CYS A 468 -8.20 1.63 -46.01
C CYS A 468 -7.51 0.67 -47.00
N GLY A 469 -8.26 -0.21 -47.65
CA GLY A 469 -7.67 -1.28 -48.47
C GLY A 469 -6.87 -2.30 -47.65
N ALA A 470 -7.15 -2.42 -46.38
CA ALA A 470 -6.49 -3.32 -45.46
C ALA A 470 -7.07 -4.74 -45.57
N LYS A 471 -6.31 -5.74 -45.10
CA LYS A 471 -6.78 -7.13 -45.05
C LYS A 471 -7.52 -7.43 -43.74
N THR A 472 -7.11 -6.77 -42.66
CA THR A 472 -7.66 -6.97 -41.32
C THR A 472 -8.10 -5.64 -40.70
N LEU A 473 -8.96 -5.72 -39.69
CA LEU A 473 -9.38 -4.54 -38.90
C LEU A 473 -8.20 -3.91 -38.15
N GLU A 474 -7.24 -4.74 -37.70
CA GLU A 474 -6.05 -4.25 -37.04
C GLU A 474 -5.15 -3.42 -37.94
N GLU A 475 -4.91 -3.90 -39.18
CA GLU A 475 -4.18 -3.14 -40.19
C GLU A 475 -4.90 -1.82 -40.53
N ALA A 476 -6.23 -1.86 -40.66
CA ALA A 476 -7.01 -0.64 -40.91
C ALA A 476 -6.84 0.35 -39.73
N PHE A 477 -6.96 -0.10 -38.51
CA PHE A 477 -6.79 0.75 -37.30
C PHE A 477 -5.41 1.38 -37.23
N ILE A 478 -4.35 0.58 -37.49
CA ILE A 478 -2.96 1.08 -37.52
C ILE A 478 -2.80 2.14 -38.62
N SER A 479 -3.36 1.91 -39.84
CA SER A 479 -3.33 2.89 -40.92
C SER A 479 -4.01 4.22 -40.54
N TYR A 480 -5.17 4.18 -39.85
CA TYR A 480 -5.83 5.39 -39.34
C TYR A 480 -4.96 6.12 -38.31
N LEU A 481 -4.28 5.38 -37.43
CA LEU A 481 -3.40 5.95 -36.43
C LEU A 481 -2.14 6.57 -37.06
N GLU A 482 -1.52 5.92 -38.04
CA GLU A 482 -0.34 6.42 -38.73
C GLU A 482 -0.67 7.70 -39.53
N LYS A 483 -1.83 7.75 -40.22
CA LYS A 483 -2.31 8.95 -40.89
C LYS A 483 -2.55 10.11 -39.91
N ALA A 484 -3.15 9.82 -38.75
CA ALA A 484 -3.38 10.84 -37.71
C ALA A 484 -2.06 11.34 -37.09
N ALA A 485 -1.09 10.46 -36.88
CA ALA A 485 0.24 10.82 -36.38
C ALA A 485 1.02 11.67 -37.42
N ALA A 486 0.97 11.32 -38.72
CA ALA A 486 1.58 12.10 -39.76
C ALA A 486 0.97 13.51 -39.90
N ALA A 487 -0.34 13.65 -39.74
CA ALA A 487 -1.02 14.95 -39.74
C ALA A 487 -0.60 15.84 -38.56
N ASN A 488 -0.36 15.23 -37.39
CA ASN A 488 0.13 15.95 -36.18
C ASN A 488 1.64 16.29 -36.28
N ALA A 489 2.43 15.44 -36.92
CA ALA A 489 3.88 15.67 -37.11
C ALA A 489 4.18 16.83 -38.12
N ALA A 490 3.22 17.22 -38.91
CA ALA A 490 3.34 18.40 -39.79
C ALA A 490 3.31 19.73 -39.02
N THR A 491 2.92 19.71 -37.74
CA THR A 491 2.85 20.88 -36.85
C THR A 491 3.96 20.93 -35.81
N ASP A 492 4.64 19.79 -35.56
CA ASP A 492 5.79 19.72 -34.65
C ASP A 492 7.02 19.22 -35.43
N THR A 493 8.15 19.86 -35.20
CA THR A 493 9.45 19.56 -35.84
C THR A 493 9.76 18.06 -35.77
N PRO A 494 10.22 17.42 -36.85
CA PRO A 494 10.48 15.98 -36.87
C PRO A 494 11.61 15.63 -35.93
N VAL A 495 11.32 14.84 -34.93
CA VAL A 495 12.34 14.14 -34.15
C VAL A 495 13.01 13.16 -35.09
N ALA A 496 14.22 13.49 -35.51
CA ALA A 496 15.05 12.67 -36.36
C ALA A 496 15.15 11.25 -35.83
N GLU A 497 14.70 10.26 -36.58
CA GLU A 497 15.06 8.86 -36.34
C GLU A 497 16.58 8.75 -36.49
N SER A 498 17.28 8.67 -35.39
CA SER A 498 18.71 8.41 -35.36
C SER A 498 18.95 6.98 -35.82
N LYS A 499 19.23 6.84 -37.13
CA LYS A 499 19.83 5.67 -37.73
C LYS A 499 21.31 5.65 -37.41
N SER A 500 21.69 5.32 -36.19
CA SER A 500 23.07 4.94 -35.89
C SER A 500 23.05 3.47 -35.48
N PRO A 501 23.77 2.60 -36.19
CA PRO A 501 23.93 1.23 -35.72
C PRO A 501 24.68 1.24 -34.41
N PRO A 502 24.23 0.47 -33.39
CA PRO A 502 25.02 0.30 -32.19
C PRO A 502 26.34 -0.38 -32.50
N GLN A 503 27.42 0.21 -32.03
CA GLN A 503 28.74 -0.39 -32.11
C GLN A 503 28.78 -1.69 -31.35
N THR A 504 29.36 -2.72 -31.95
CA THR A 504 29.64 -4.02 -31.35
C THR A 504 30.38 -3.85 -30.01
N VAL A 505 29.77 -4.27 -28.96
CA VAL A 505 30.33 -4.27 -27.61
C VAL A 505 31.30 -5.43 -27.47
N PRO A 506 32.51 -5.25 -26.92
CA PRO A 506 33.39 -6.37 -26.60
C PRO A 506 32.74 -7.28 -25.57
N GLU A 507 32.69 -8.56 -25.85
CA GLU A 507 32.30 -9.62 -24.91
C GLU A 507 33.30 -9.68 -23.75
N THR A 508 33.02 -8.99 -22.68
CA THR A 508 33.63 -9.32 -21.38
C THR A 508 32.57 -10.05 -20.56
N PRO A 509 32.77 -11.34 -20.27
CA PRO A 509 31.90 -12.01 -19.31
C PRO A 509 32.08 -11.32 -17.96
N HIS A 510 31.12 -10.50 -17.58
CA HIS A 510 31.13 -9.94 -16.23
C HIS A 510 30.92 -11.10 -15.25
N ALA A 511 32.01 -11.54 -14.60
CA ALA A 511 31.95 -12.36 -13.40
C ALA A 511 31.12 -11.60 -12.35
N LEU A 512 29.81 -11.84 -12.35
CA LEU A 512 28.89 -11.20 -11.42
C LEU A 512 29.16 -11.77 -10.02
N ASN A 513 29.90 -10.98 -9.26
CA ASN A 513 30.28 -11.30 -7.91
C ASN A 513 29.01 -11.30 -7.02
N THR A 514 28.58 -12.48 -6.61
CA THR A 514 27.32 -12.72 -5.87
C THR A 514 27.36 -12.35 -4.38
N GLY A 515 28.54 -11.96 -3.88
CA GLY A 515 28.73 -11.51 -2.50
C GLY A 515 28.13 -10.13 -2.20
N PHE A 516 28.17 -9.75 -0.91
CA PHE A 516 27.72 -8.45 -0.42
C PHE A 516 28.47 -7.30 -1.10
N ARG A 517 27.73 -6.27 -1.55
CA ARG A 517 28.30 -5.06 -2.18
C ARG A 517 27.66 -3.79 -1.65
N TRP A 518 28.45 -2.89 -1.13
CA TRP A 518 28.00 -1.57 -0.67
C TRP A 518 27.23 -0.77 -1.73
N ARG A 519 27.61 -0.89 -3.01
CA ARG A 519 26.95 -0.19 -4.12
C ARG A 519 25.47 -0.60 -4.27
N ARG A 520 25.14 -1.88 -4.06
CA ARG A 520 23.75 -2.38 -4.12
C ARG A 520 22.95 -1.90 -2.91
N LEU A 521 23.55 -1.96 -1.72
CA LEU A 521 22.95 -1.44 -0.50
C LEU A 521 22.61 0.05 -0.65
N PHE A 522 23.57 0.88 -1.08
CA PHE A 522 23.31 2.30 -1.30
C PHE A 522 22.37 2.57 -2.49
N GLY A 523 22.29 1.67 -3.47
CA GLY A 523 21.27 1.72 -4.52
C GLY A 523 19.85 1.63 -3.95
N TYR A 524 19.62 0.66 -3.06
CA TYR A 524 18.36 0.53 -2.33
C TYR A 524 18.08 1.74 -1.42
N ALA A 525 19.06 2.16 -0.64
CA ALA A 525 18.91 3.31 0.25
C ALA A 525 18.57 4.60 -0.51
N TYR A 526 19.24 4.84 -1.63
CA TYR A 526 18.98 6.00 -2.48
C TYR A 526 17.56 5.99 -3.08
N ARG A 527 17.13 4.85 -3.62
CA ARG A 527 15.77 4.69 -4.14
C ARG A 527 14.72 4.95 -3.05
N GLU A 528 14.88 4.31 -1.88
CA GLU A 528 13.95 4.46 -0.76
C GLU A 528 13.89 5.90 -0.24
N ALA A 529 15.06 6.57 -0.18
CA ALA A 529 15.13 7.99 0.20
C ALA A 529 14.40 8.90 -0.80
N LEU A 530 14.52 8.64 -2.11
CA LEU A 530 13.78 9.37 -3.13
C LEU A 530 12.27 9.16 -3.00
N GLU A 531 11.86 7.92 -2.77
CA GLU A 531 10.45 7.57 -2.60
C GLU A 531 9.86 8.27 -1.37
N LEU A 532 10.56 8.22 -0.24
CA LEU A 532 10.16 8.87 1.00
C LEU A 532 10.11 10.40 0.86
N LYS A 533 11.09 11.01 0.19
CA LYS A 533 11.12 12.46 -0.07
C LYS A 533 9.93 12.93 -0.92
N ARG A 534 9.47 12.11 -1.87
CA ARG A 534 8.34 12.42 -2.76
C ARG A 534 6.98 12.09 -2.15
N ASP A 535 6.95 11.28 -1.12
CA ASP A 535 5.74 10.97 -0.37
C ASP A 535 5.57 11.98 0.79
N THR A 536 5.03 13.15 0.44
CA THR A 536 4.85 14.25 1.40
C THR A 536 3.97 13.87 2.58
N ILE A 537 2.98 12.99 2.36
CA ILE A 537 2.07 12.54 3.42
C ILE A 537 2.85 11.73 4.47
N ARG A 538 3.62 10.73 4.04
CA ARG A 538 4.43 9.93 4.98
C ARG A 538 5.47 10.78 5.71
N LEU A 539 6.13 11.68 5.02
CA LEU A 539 7.15 12.54 5.63
C LEU A 539 6.52 13.52 6.64
N THR A 540 5.35 14.08 6.33
CA THR A 540 4.61 14.95 7.25
C THR A 540 4.16 14.19 8.49
N PHE A 541 3.63 12.97 8.35
CA PHE A 541 3.29 12.14 9.51
C PHE A 541 4.53 11.72 10.31
N ALA A 542 5.65 11.43 9.65
CA ALA A 542 6.88 11.04 10.32
C ALA A 542 7.44 12.15 11.22
N LEU A 543 7.44 13.39 10.75
CA LEU A 543 7.99 14.54 11.48
C LEU A 543 6.92 15.24 12.31
N GLY A 544 5.83 15.67 11.68
CA GLY A 544 4.75 16.42 12.34
C GLY A 544 3.96 15.57 13.33
N GLY A 545 3.72 14.29 13.03
CA GLY A 545 3.10 13.34 13.95
C GLY A 545 3.92 13.14 15.23
N SER A 546 5.25 13.06 15.10
CA SER A 546 6.17 12.98 16.27
C SER A 546 6.05 14.21 17.15
N ILE A 547 6.05 15.40 16.56
CA ILE A 547 5.93 16.69 17.26
C ILE A 547 4.58 16.76 17.99
N LEU A 548 3.50 16.48 17.27
CA LEU A 548 2.15 16.50 17.85
C LEU A 548 2.03 15.51 19.02
N MET A 549 2.54 14.29 18.83
CA MET A 549 2.50 13.26 19.88
C MET A 549 3.29 13.67 21.11
N MET A 550 4.44 14.34 20.94
CA MET A 550 5.22 14.86 22.05
C MET A 550 4.50 15.98 22.80
N LEU A 551 3.80 16.87 22.10
CA LEU A 551 2.97 17.90 22.73
C LEU A 551 1.82 17.28 23.55
N VAL A 552 1.12 16.30 22.96
CA VAL A 552 0.01 15.63 23.64
C VAL A 552 0.49 14.84 24.87
N LEU A 553 1.54 14.05 24.73
CA LEU A 553 2.04 13.23 25.85
C LEU A 553 2.76 14.09 26.91
N GLY A 554 3.54 15.10 26.47
CA GLY A 554 4.32 15.94 27.38
C GLY A 554 3.47 16.87 28.26
N PHE A 555 2.40 17.43 27.70
CA PHE A 555 1.45 18.23 28.48
C PHE A 555 0.28 17.44 29.07
N GLY A 556 -0.06 16.30 28.43
CA GLY A 556 -1.22 15.49 28.84
C GLY A 556 -0.94 14.60 30.04
N ILE A 557 0.32 14.19 30.27
CA ILE A 557 0.68 13.39 31.44
C ILE A 557 1.14 14.30 32.57
N ASN A 558 0.21 14.79 33.35
CA ASN A 558 0.48 15.55 34.57
C ASN A 558 0.26 14.67 35.80
N LEU A 559 1.33 14.43 36.54
CA LEU A 559 1.31 13.74 37.83
C LEU A 559 1.52 14.72 39.01
N ASP A 560 1.59 16.02 38.73
CA ASP A 560 1.75 17.05 39.75
C ASP A 560 0.49 17.08 40.62
N VAL A 561 0.71 17.05 41.90
CA VAL A 561 -0.37 17.10 42.88
C VAL A 561 -0.47 18.56 43.38
N GLU A 562 -1.08 19.41 42.53
CA GLU A 562 -1.39 20.80 42.80
C GLU A 562 -2.90 20.96 42.92
N ASP A 563 -3.36 22.09 43.46
CA ASP A 563 -4.78 22.42 43.59
C ASP A 563 -5.58 21.34 44.36
N ILE A 564 -5.01 20.84 45.44
CA ILE A 564 -5.66 19.82 46.29
C ILE A 564 -6.88 20.47 46.94
N ALA A 565 -8.07 20.02 46.61
CA ALA A 565 -9.31 20.50 47.18
C ALA A 565 -9.44 20.05 48.63
N VAL A 566 -9.14 20.94 49.55
CA VAL A 566 -9.23 20.66 51.01
C VAL A 566 -10.47 21.31 51.63
N SER A 567 -11.09 20.63 52.55
CA SER A 567 -12.12 21.15 53.42
C SER A 567 -11.87 20.77 54.85
N MET A 568 -12.34 21.63 55.78
CA MET A 568 -12.26 21.39 57.21
C MET A 568 -13.61 20.91 57.71
N PHE A 569 -13.56 19.93 58.61
CA PHE A 569 -14.67 19.48 59.44
C PHE A 569 -14.28 19.73 60.90
N ASP A 570 -14.49 21.01 61.33
CA ASP A 570 -14.07 21.47 62.64
C ASP A 570 -15.22 21.31 63.66
N ASN A 571 -15.08 20.38 64.56
CA ASN A 571 -16.00 20.10 65.62
C ASN A 571 -15.66 20.86 66.92
N ASP A 572 -14.52 21.61 66.99
CA ASP A 572 -14.07 22.35 68.16
C ASP A 572 -14.39 23.83 68.10
N ASN A 573 -14.30 24.45 66.87
CA ASN A 573 -14.55 25.87 66.68
C ASN A 573 -13.78 26.83 67.62
N SER A 574 -12.57 26.43 68.08
CA SER A 574 -11.72 27.23 68.95
C SER A 574 -10.70 28.08 68.14
N PRO A 575 -10.08 29.09 68.78
CA PRO A 575 -9.00 29.83 68.09
C PRO A 575 -7.78 28.98 67.71
N ALA A 576 -7.60 27.80 68.41
CA ALA A 576 -6.53 26.87 68.03
C ALA A 576 -6.91 26.04 66.85
N SER A 577 -8.16 25.55 66.73
CA SER A 577 -8.61 24.82 65.55
C SER A 577 -8.64 25.70 64.31
N LEU A 578 -9.07 26.96 64.45
CA LEU A 578 -9.04 27.92 63.33
C LEU A 578 -7.62 28.17 62.83
N ARG A 579 -6.63 28.36 63.74
CA ARG A 579 -5.22 28.55 63.32
C ARG A 579 -4.66 27.31 62.65
N TYR A 580 -5.08 26.11 63.06
CA TYR A 580 -4.67 24.88 62.42
C TYR A 580 -5.28 24.77 61.02
N ALA A 581 -6.54 25.10 60.88
CA ALA A 581 -7.22 25.15 59.60
C ALA A 581 -6.56 26.16 58.60
N ASP A 582 -6.24 27.37 59.11
CA ASP A 582 -5.57 28.42 58.33
C ASP A 582 -4.15 28.00 57.94
N ASN A 583 -3.43 27.24 58.74
CA ASN A 583 -2.09 26.75 58.42
C ASN A 583 -2.13 25.77 57.21
N ILE A 584 -3.13 24.90 57.17
CA ILE A 584 -3.31 23.99 56.03
C ILE A 584 -3.82 24.74 54.80
N ALA A 585 -4.84 25.57 54.97
CA ALA A 585 -5.44 26.35 53.89
C ALA A 585 -4.48 27.39 53.27
N GLY A 586 -3.55 27.92 54.08
CA GLY A 586 -2.52 28.86 53.62
C GLY A 586 -1.38 28.26 52.81
N SER A 587 -1.31 26.96 52.66
CA SER A 587 -0.30 26.31 51.81
C SER A 587 -0.65 26.41 50.33
N SER A 588 0.34 26.70 49.51
CA SER A 588 0.19 26.82 48.03
C SER A 588 -0.28 25.53 47.34
N TYR A 589 -0.24 24.39 48.01
CA TYR A 589 -0.68 23.10 47.47
C TYR A 589 -2.18 22.88 47.59
N PHE A 590 -2.87 23.65 48.49
CA PHE A 590 -4.27 23.41 48.85
C PHE A 590 -5.19 24.53 48.33
N VAL A 591 -6.32 24.13 47.82
CA VAL A 591 -7.44 25.02 47.51
C VAL A 591 -8.55 24.78 48.49
N GLN A 592 -8.77 25.77 49.38
CA GLN A 592 -9.80 25.67 50.41
C GLN A 592 -11.20 25.70 49.81
N LYS A 593 -12.00 24.71 50.14
CA LYS A 593 -13.41 24.59 49.78
C LYS A 593 -14.30 24.92 51.02
N PRO A 594 -15.57 25.23 50.78
CA PRO A 594 -16.48 25.48 51.93
C PRO A 594 -16.43 24.39 52.97
N PRO A 595 -16.47 24.71 54.30
CA PRO A 595 -16.32 23.72 55.36
C PRO A 595 -17.42 22.67 55.31
N VAL A 596 -17.08 21.48 55.76
CA VAL A 596 -18.02 20.36 55.90
C VAL A 596 -18.71 20.53 57.26
N THR A 597 -20.05 20.38 57.29
CA THR A 597 -20.87 20.59 58.45
C THR A 597 -21.39 19.29 59.10
N ASP A 598 -21.40 18.19 58.33
CA ASP A 598 -21.89 16.90 58.78
C ASP A 598 -21.11 15.73 58.10
N PRO A 599 -21.08 14.53 58.77
CA PRO A 599 -20.39 13.37 58.24
C PRO A 599 -20.94 12.90 56.85
N ASP A 600 -22.24 13.05 56.59
CA ASP A 600 -22.84 12.60 55.34
C ASP A 600 -22.42 13.52 54.18
N ALA A 601 -22.24 14.83 54.46
CA ALA A 601 -21.68 15.76 53.52
C ALA A 601 -20.21 15.46 53.20
N LEU A 602 -19.42 15.05 54.21
CA LEU A 602 -18.03 14.61 54.05
C LEU A 602 -17.96 13.46 53.02
N GLU A 603 -18.72 12.39 53.26
CA GLU A 603 -18.71 11.23 52.43
C GLU A 603 -19.23 11.54 51.02
N ARG A 604 -20.36 12.28 50.90
CA ARG A 604 -20.92 12.68 49.61
C ARG A 604 -19.95 13.49 48.74
N ARG A 605 -19.25 14.47 49.34
CA ARG A 605 -18.32 15.36 48.65
C ARG A 605 -17.03 14.66 48.22
N LEU A 606 -16.47 13.75 49.08
CA LEU A 606 -15.36 12.89 48.72
C LEU A 606 -15.73 11.92 47.57
N ARG A 607 -16.93 11.29 47.66
CA ARG A 607 -17.45 10.37 46.64
C ARG A 607 -17.69 11.06 45.31
N LYS A 608 -18.15 12.31 45.30
CA LYS A 608 -18.33 13.11 44.07
C LYS A 608 -17.03 13.64 43.48
N GLY A 609 -15.92 13.57 44.20
CA GLY A 609 -14.63 14.14 43.79
C GLY A 609 -14.54 15.64 43.89
N ASP A 610 -15.47 16.29 44.65
CA ASP A 610 -15.41 17.72 44.96
C ASP A 610 -14.26 18.04 45.92
N LEU A 611 -13.83 17.07 46.70
CA LEU A 611 -12.76 17.15 47.71
C LEU A 611 -11.76 16.03 47.50
N ASP A 612 -10.47 16.36 47.62
CA ASP A 612 -9.38 15.42 47.67
C ASP A 612 -9.06 14.97 49.13
N VAL A 613 -9.25 15.89 50.04
CA VAL A 613 -9.02 15.63 51.48
C VAL A 613 -9.97 16.43 52.37
N VAL A 614 -10.40 15.82 53.45
CA VAL A 614 -11.11 16.50 54.55
C VAL A 614 -10.33 16.29 55.81
N VAL A 615 -10.02 17.35 56.50
CA VAL A 615 -9.37 17.32 57.83
C VAL A 615 -10.42 17.51 58.91
N GLU A 616 -10.59 16.50 59.73
CA GLU A 616 -11.52 16.48 60.86
C GLU A 616 -10.79 16.81 62.15
N ILE A 617 -11.23 17.89 62.78
CA ILE A 617 -10.71 18.37 64.07
C ILE A 617 -11.69 17.97 65.14
N PRO A 618 -11.26 17.16 66.12
CA PRO A 618 -12.15 16.64 67.14
C PRO A 618 -12.58 17.74 68.11
N PRO A 619 -13.72 17.57 68.89
CA PRO A 619 -14.16 18.49 69.92
C PRO A 619 -13.16 18.54 71.08
N ASN A 620 -13.02 19.72 71.69
CA ASN A 620 -12.04 20.06 72.74
C ASN A 620 -10.56 20.13 72.29
N PHE A 621 -10.28 20.10 71.05
CA PHE A 621 -8.91 20.16 70.46
C PHE A 621 -8.10 21.31 71.10
N GLY A 622 -8.67 22.51 71.21
CA GLY A 622 -7.97 23.67 71.71
C GLY A 622 -7.62 23.56 73.22
N LYS A 623 -8.47 22.91 73.98
CA LYS A 623 -8.23 22.67 75.42
C LYS A 623 -7.15 21.58 75.59
N ASP A 624 -7.20 20.55 74.85
CA ASP A 624 -6.26 19.43 74.96
C ASP A 624 -4.87 19.80 74.51
N VAL A 625 -4.75 20.58 73.42
CA VAL A 625 -3.48 21.16 72.92
C VAL A 625 -2.90 22.09 74.05
N ALA A 626 -3.71 22.94 74.69
CA ALA A 626 -3.24 23.83 75.75
C ALA A 626 -2.77 23.09 77.04
N ARG A 627 -3.32 21.90 77.28
CA ARG A 627 -2.91 21.01 78.38
C ARG A 627 -1.76 20.08 78.05
N GLY A 628 -1.34 20.03 76.82
CA GLY A 628 -0.36 19.07 76.37
C GLY A 628 -0.84 17.61 76.28
N ALA A 629 -2.17 17.40 76.18
CA ALA A 629 -2.78 16.07 76.03
C ALA A 629 -2.63 15.58 74.64
N ASN A 630 -2.57 14.25 74.45
CA ASN A 630 -2.56 13.67 73.11
C ASN A 630 -3.90 13.90 72.39
N THR A 631 -3.87 14.55 71.23
CA THR A 631 -5.05 14.81 70.46
C THR A 631 -4.86 14.17 69.06
N GLU A 632 -5.85 13.45 68.55
CA GLU A 632 -5.82 12.82 67.27
C GLU A 632 -6.63 13.67 66.23
N ILE A 633 -6.03 14.05 65.13
CA ILE A 633 -6.69 14.69 63.99
C ILE A 633 -6.84 13.64 62.91
N ALA A 634 -8.03 13.50 62.33
CA ALA A 634 -8.26 12.60 61.21
C ALA A 634 -8.17 13.34 59.88
N ALA A 635 -7.50 12.71 58.90
CA ALA A 635 -7.49 13.19 57.51
C ALA A 635 -8.14 12.14 56.60
N TRP A 636 -9.30 12.46 56.05
CA TRP A 636 -10.04 11.62 55.11
C TRP A 636 -9.59 11.93 53.70
N VAL A 637 -8.81 11.06 53.08
CA VAL A 637 -8.22 11.27 51.77
C VAL A 637 -8.97 10.43 50.71
N ASN A 638 -9.23 11.01 49.57
CA ASN A 638 -9.80 10.29 48.42
C ASN A 638 -8.79 9.26 47.85
N GLY A 639 -9.00 8.00 48.15
CA GLY A 639 -8.13 6.88 47.76
C GLY A 639 -8.36 6.33 46.34
N SER A 640 -9.23 6.92 45.53
CA SER A 640 -9.51 6.43 44.15
C SER A 640 -8.29 6.44 43.22
N MET A 641 -7.35 7.36 43.47
CA MET A 641 -6.03 7.41 42.83
C MET A 641 -4.92 7.23 43.86
N PRO A 642 -4.37 6.02 44.04
CA PRO A 642 -3.43 5.72 45.12
C PRO A 642 -2.19 6.63 45.20
N SER A 643 -1.58 6.96 44.04
CA SER A 643 -0.41 7.83 43.95
C SER A 643 -0.74 9.27 44.42
N ARG A 644 -1.88 9.82 44.00
CA ARG A 644 -2.36 11.15 44.43
C ARG A 644 -2.71 11.15 45.92
N ALA A 645 -3.40 10.12 46.35
CA ALA A 645 -3.76 9.97 47.78
C ALA A 645 -2.54 9.91 48.68
N GLN A 646 -1.50 9.19 48.31
CA GLN A 646 -0.25 9.08 49.09
C GLN A 646 0.49 10.44 49.17
N SER A 647 0.52 11.19 48.08
CA SER A 647 1.12 12.54 48.04
C SER A 647 0.33 13.51 48.93
N VAL A 648 -1.01 13.52 48.80
CA VAL A 648 -1.91 14.35 49.65
C VAL A 648 -1.71 14.02 51.15
N ALA A 649 -1.66 12.75 51.50
CA ALA A 649 -1.40 12.31 52.86
C ALA A 649 -0.03 12.82 53.36
N GLY A 650 1.00 12.73 52.52
CA GLY A 650 2.34 13.26 52.86
C GLY A 650 2.36 14.78 53.08
N TYR A 651 1.65 15.56 52.29
CA TYR A 651 1.54 17.02 52.44
C TYR A 651 0.78 17.37 53.73
N VAL A 652 -0.35 16.73 54.01
CA VAL A 652 -1.10 16.97 55.25
C VAL A 652 -0.27 16.61 56.48
N GLN A 653 0.43 15.48 56.44
CA GLN A 653 1.31 15.06 57.54
C GLN A 653 2.49 16.01 57.75
N GLY A 654 3.08 16.54 56.66
CA GLY A 654 4.16 17.54 56.71
C GLY A 654 3.72 18.84 57.39
N LEU A 655 2.56 19.39 56.94
CA LEU A 655 1.97 20.62 57.51
C LEU A 655 1.54 20.42 58.96
N HIS A 656 1.00 19.24 59.29
CA HIS A 656 0.68 18.91 60.68
C HIS A 656 1.93 18.93 61.55
N SER A 657 2.99 18.28 61.13
CA SER A 657 4.27 18.24 61.88
C SER A 657 4.87 19.63 62.05
N ASP A 658 4.83 20.48 61.03
CA ASP A 658 5.29 21.87 61.11
C ASP A 658 4.43 22.70 62.09
N PHE A 659 3.11 22.57 62.08
CA PHE A 659 2.23 23.25 63.01
C PHE A 659 2.49 22.84 64.47
N VAL A 660 2.64 21.54 64.73
CA VAL A 660 2.98 21.02 66.10
C VAL A 660 4.31 21.57 66.54
N ALA A 661 5.34 21.57 65.69
CA ALA A 661 6.68 22.06 66.03
C ALA A 661 6.68 23.57 66.38
N ARG A 662 5.80 24.37 65.80
CA ARG A 662 5.66 25.82 66.09
C ARG A 662 4.75 26.17 67.27
N THR A 663 3.77 25.32 67.51
CA THR A 663 2.67 25.67 68.50
C THR A 663 2.87 25.12 69.85
N VAL A 664 3.50 23.92 70.00
CA VAL A 664 3.71 23.27 71.29
C VAL A 664 5.00 23.77 71.91
N PRO A 665 4.96 24.37 73.13
CA PRO A 665 6.18 24.85 73.82
C PRO A 665 7.15 23.70 74.11
N PRO A 666 8.48 23.91 73.96
CA PRO A 666 9.51 22.85 74.20
C PRO A 666 9.43 22.21 75.55
N SER A 667 8.87 22.91 76.56
CA SER A 667 8.68 22.41 77.91
C SER A 667 7.57 21.35 78.08
N VAL A 668 6.64 21.30 77.17
CA VAL A 668 5.52 20.34 77.10
C VAL A 668 5.78 19.24 76.11
N ALA A 669 6.60 19.50 75.09
CA ALA A 669 6.94 18.56 74.05
C ALA A 669 8.03 17.53 74.41
N ALA A 670 8.53 17.55 75.68
CA ALA A 670 9.52 16.58 76.16
C ALA A 670 8.86 15.39 76.91
N PRO A 671 8.41 14.36 76.22
CA PRO A 671 8.42 13.04 76.79
C PRO A 671 9.89 12.56 76.81
N LYS A 672 10.30 11.85 77.85
CA LYS A 672 11.58 11.18 78.04
C LYS A 672 11.94 10.15 76.94
N VAL A 673 12.08 10.58 75.78
CA VAL A 673 12.53 9.70 74.68
C VAL A 673 13.77 10.31 74.06
N GLY A 674 14.86 9.52 74.05
CA GLY A 674 16.20 9.90 73.61
C GLY A 674 16.18 10.60 72.27
N ILE A 675 17.23 11.34 72.02
CA ILE A 675 17.52 12.08 70.74
C ILE A 675 16.99 11.29 69.57
N GLN A 676 15.80 11.63 69.11
CA GLN A 676 15.34 11.14 67.82
C GLN A 676 16.13 11.87 66.69
N PRO A 677 16.91 11.20 65.90
CA PRO A 677 17.61 11.82 64.80
C PRO A 677 16.58 12.47 63.88
N LEU A 678 16.68 13.78 63.70
CA LEU A 678 15.84 14.52 62.76
C LEU A 678 16.13 14.00 61.35
N LEU A 679 15.19 13.29 60.76
CA LEU A 679 15.29 12.83 59.39
C LEU A 679 14.97 14.00 58.43
N GLU A 680 16.01 14.61 57.87
CA GLU A 680 15.85 15.62 56.81
C GLU A 680 15.91 14.94 55.46
N MET A 681 14.76 14.91 54.74
CA MET A 681 14.71 14.36 53.40
C MET A 681 15.16 15.40 52.37
N ARG A 682 16.25 15.09 51.64
CA ARG A 682 16.79 15.94 50.59
C ARG A 682 16.62 15.25 49.24
N TYR A 683 15.76 15.82 48.40
CA TYR A 683 15.52 15.33 47.06
C TYR A 683 16.59 15.82 46.07
N ARG A 684 17.06 14.97 45.17
CA ARG A 684 18.03 15.28 44.13
C ARG A 684 17.37 15.07 42.75
N TYR A 685 17.87 15.79 41.73
CA TYR A 685 17.53 15.69 40.30
C TYR A 685 16.19 16.31 39.89
N ASN A 686 15.14 16.26 40.64
CA ASN A 686 13.86 16.92 40.44
C ASN A 686 13.35 17.43 41.76
N GLN A 687 13.94 18.52 42.27
CA GLN A 687 13.65 19.06 43.60
C GLN A 687 12.26 19.66 43.69
N ASP A 688 11.75 20.19 42.56
CA ASP A 688 10.45 20.83 42.46
C ASP A 688 9.33 19.82 42.16
N PHE A 689 9.62 18.52 42.08
CA PHE A 689 8.68 17.42 41.76
C PHE A 689 7.88 17.64 40.46
N LYS A 690 8.37 18.41 39.51
CA LYS A 690 7.66 18.69 38.25
C LYS A 690 7.54 17.41 37.40
N SER A 691 6.30 17.04 37.06
CA SER A 691 6.00 15.89 36.22
C SER A 691 6.64 15.98 34.84
N ILE A 692 6.72 17.18 34.27
CA ILE A 692 7.34 17.44 32.98
C ILE A 692 8.78 16.91 32.94
N TYR A 693 9.59 17.11 33.99
CA TYR A 693 10.98 16.63 34.04
C TYR A 693 11.07 15.09 34.14
N ALA A 694 10.07 14.45 34.74
CA ALA A 694 10.00 13.00 34.83
C ALA A 694 9.48 12.34 33.56
N MET A 695 8.50 12.95 32.87
CA MET A 695 7.73 12.33 31.81
C MET A 695 8.21 12.68 30.40
N VAL A 696 8.70 13.89 30.16
CA VAL A 696 9.12 14.31 28.81
C VAL A 696 10.33 13.52 28.29
N PRO A 697 11.40 13.27 29.03
CA PRO A 697 12.51 12.47 28.54
C PRO A 697 12.15 11.02 28.15
N PRO A 698 11.31 10.27 28.89
CA PRO A 698 10.87 8.94 28.47
C PRO A 698 9.90 8.92 27.30
N THR A 699 9.17 10.00 27.00
CA THR A 699 8.26 10.03 25.85
C THR A 699 9.02 10.03 24.52
N ILE A 700 10.26 10.54 24.49
CA ILE A 700 11.12 10.52 23.29
C ILE A 700 11.34 9.08 22.79
N PRO A 701 11.79 8.12 23.64
CA PRO A 701 11.89 6.71 23.26
C PRO A 701 10.58 6.09 22.77
N ILE A 702 9.46 6.43 23.39
CA ILE A 702 8.15 5.87 23.02
C ILE A 702 7.72 6.33 21.62
N ILE A 703 7.92 7.59 21.29
CA ILE A 703 7.64 8.11 19.97
C ILE A 703 8.58 7.48 18.93
N LEU A 704 9.86 7.33 19.29
CA LEU A 704 10.88 6.75 18.42
C LEU A 704 10.79 5.22 18.25
N VAL A 705 10.05 4.49 19.09
CA VAL A 705 9.75 3.08 18.80
C VAL A 705 8.58 2.95 17.83
N LEU A 706 7.57 3.78 17.96
CA LEU A 706 6.33 3.68 17.21
C LEU A 706 6.52 4.08 15.74
N ILE A 707 6.90 5.33 15.51
CA ILE A 707 6.89 5.92 14.16
C ILE A 707 7.91 5.28 13.22
N PRO A 708 9.20 5.12 13.59
CA PRO A 708 10.17 4.47 12.70
C PRO A 708 9.86 2.99 12.43
N ALA A 709 9.35 2.25 13.42
CA ALA A 709 8.96 0.86 13.22
C ALA A 709 7.77 0.75 12.25
N MET A 710 6.75 1.61 12.40
CA MET A 710 5.61 1.66 11.48
C MET A 710 6.04 2.01 10.05
N LEU A 711 6.90 3.02 9.88
CA LEU A 711 7.40 3.43 8.57
C LEU A 711 8.18 2.31 7.88
N MET A 712 9.03 1.61 8.62
CA MET A 712 9.80 0.47 8.09
C MET A 712 8.89 -0.69 7.70
N ALA A 713 7.94 -1.07 8.56
CA ALA A 713 6.96 -2.11 8.25
C ALA A 713 6.15 -1.78 7.00
N LEU A 714 5.63 -0.54 6.93
CA LEU A 714 4.88 -0.03 5.79
C LEU A 714 5.72 -0.06 4.50
N GLY A 715 6.98 0.36 4.55
CA GLY A 715 7.88 0.38 3.39
C GLY A 715 8.13 -1.00 2.80
N VAL A 716 8.21 -2.05 3.62
CA VAL A 716 8.38 -3.44 3.15
C VAL A 716 7.05 -4.02 2.66
N VAL A 717 5.96 -3.84 3.42
CA VAL A 717 4.65 -4.42 3.07
C VAL A 717 4.08 -3.79 1.80
N ARG A 718 4.33 -2.50 1.57
CA ARG A 718 3.95 -1.83 0.31
C ARG A 718 4.58 -2.50 -0.91
N GLU A 719 5.86 -2.93 -0.84
CA GLU A 719 6.48 -3.67 -1.95
C GLU A 719 5.82 -5.03 -2.17
N LYS A 720 5.42 -5.72 -1.09
CA LYS A 720 4.68 -6.98 -1.20
C LYS A 720 3.32 -6.77 -1.86
N GLU A 721 2.57 -5.78 -1.41
CA GLU A 721 1.20 -5.49 -1.88
C GLU A 721 1.19 -5.01 -3.34
N LEU A 722 2.15 -4.16 -3.73
CA LEU A 722 2.29 -3.67 -5.11
C LEU A 722 2.98 -4.67 -6.05
N GLY A 723 3.55 -5.76 -5.53
CA GLY A 723 4.27 -6.76 -6.29
C GLY A 723 5.71 -6.37 -6.66
N SER A 724 6.20 -5.19 -6.31
CA SER A 724 7.59 -4.78 -6.59
C SER A 724 8.64 -5.56 -5.79
N ILE A 725 8.22 -6.36 -4.81
CA ILE A 725 9.09 -7.31 -4.08
C ILE A 725 9.71 -8.37 -5.02
N TYR A 726 9.07 -8.66 -6.17
CA TYR A 726 9.62 -9.55 -7.18
C TYR A 726 10.98 -9.07 -7.70
N ASN A 727 11.24 -7.74 -7.70
CA ASN A 727 12.54 -7.20 -8.06
C ASN A 727 13.65 -7.64 -7.10
N PHE A 728 13.33 -7.80 -5.80
CA PHE A 728 14.27 -8.37 -4.83
C PHE A 728 14.51 -9.86 -5.08
N TYR A 729 13.48 -10.63 -5.47
CA TYR A 729 13.60 -12.07 -5.71
C TYR A 729 14.42 -12.38 -6.97
N SER A 730 14.24 -11.60 -8.04
CA SER A 730 14.85 -11.82 -9.36
C SER A 730 16.24 -11.18 -9.52
N THR A 731 16.70 -10.36 -8.56
CA THR A 731 18.00 -9.66 -8.66
C THR A 731 19.06 -10.28 -7.76
N PRO A 732 20.38 -10.05 -8.02
CA PRO A 732 21.48 -10.63 -7.22
C PRO A 732 21.66 -9.98 -5.84
N VAL A 733 20.68 -9.23 -5.36
CA VAL A 733 20.71 -8.54 -4.07
C VAL A 733 20.63 -9.54 -2.92
N THR A 734 21.49 -9.40 -1.93
CA THR A 734 21.48 -10.23 -0.73
C THR A 734 20.43 -9.75 0.28
N ARG A 735 20.01 -10.63 1.20
CA ARG A 735 19.05 -10.27 2.25
C ARG A 735 19.54 -9.11 3.11
N LEU A 736 20.82 -9.07 3.45
CA LEU A 736 21.41 -8.00 4.26
C LEU A 736 21.45 -6.66 3.51
N GLU A 737 21.79 -6.67 2.21
CA GLU A 737 21.74 -5.46 1.37
C GLU A 737 20.33 -4.86 1.32
N PHE A 738 19.32 -5.69 1.21
CA PHE A 738 17.92 -5.25 1.22
C PHE A 738 17.51 -4.69 2.58
N ILE A 739 17.80 -5.41 3.69
CA ILE A 739 17.46 -4.97 5.05
C ILE A 739 18.10 -3.62 5.36
N PHE A 740 19.43 -3.53 5.26
CA PHE A 740 20.13 -2.30 5.59
C PHE A 740 19.87 -1.18 4.59
N GLY A 741 19.73 -1.50 3.30
CA GLY A 741 19.40 -0.52 2.27
C GLY A 741 18.06 0.17 2.52
N LYS A 742 17.04 -0.60 2.95
CA LYS A 742 15.75 -0.03 3.35
C LYS A 742 15.79 0.69 4.69
N GLN A 743 16.54 0.16 5.64
CA GLN A 743 16.61 0.70 7.00
C GLN A 743 17.22 2.09 7.06
N LEU A 744 18.24 2.36 6.24
CA LEU A 744 19.09 3.54 6.31
C LEU A 744 18.32 4.88 6.17
N PRO A 745 17.39 5.07 5.19
CA PRO A 745 16.61 6.29 5.10
C PRO A 745 15.64 6.50 6.27
N TYR A 746 15.00 5.44 6.75
CA TYR A 746 14.10 5.54 7.90
C TYR A 746 14.87 5.83 9.19
N ALA A 747 16.05 5.26 9.37
CA ALA A 747 16.94 5.59 10.47
C ALA A 747 17.39 7.06 10.43
N ALA A 748 17.69 7.60 9.26
CA ALA A 748 18.03 9.02 9.11
C ALA A 748 16.86 9.94 9.53
N VAL A 749 15.63 9.65 9.10
CA VAL A 749 14.45 10.42 9.51
C VAL A 749 14.20 10.30 11.02
N ALA A 750 14.38 9.11 11.58
CA ALA A 750 14.23 8.90 13.03
C ALA A 750 15.30 9.64 13.84
N MET A 751 16.52 9.76 13.32
CA MET A 751 17.57 10.59 13.96
C MET A 751 17.23 12.07 13.91
N ILE A 752 16.65 12.56 12.81
CA ILE A 752 16.12 13.93 12.74
C ILE A 752 15.03 14.13 13.79
N ASN A 753 14.09 13.17 13.93
CA ASN A 753 13.07 13.20 14.97
C ASN A 753 13.67 13.25 16.37
N LEU A 754 14.68 12.43 16.67
CA LEU A 754 15.38 12.45 17.95
C LEU A 754 15.91 13.85 18.28
N VAL A 755 16.58 14.49 17.32
CA VAL A 755 17.09 15.85 17.51
C VAL A 755 15.96 16.85 17.73
N VAL A 756 14.91 16.82 16.88
CA VAL A 756 13.76 17.73 17.01
C VAL A 756 13.07 17.56 18.37
N LEU A 757 12.79 16.32 18.77
CA LEU A 757 12.14 16.03 20.05
C LEU A 757 13.02 16.43 21.24
N SER A 758 14.34 16.24 21.15
CA SER A 758 15.28 16.67 22.20
C SER A 758 15.35 18.20 22.30
N VAL A 759 15.35 18.92 21.16
CA VAL A 759 15.25 20.39 21.16
C VAL A 759 13.93 20.85 21.76
N MET A 760 12.83 20.21 21.40
CA MET A 760 11.51 20.51 22.01
C MET A 760 11.50 20.28 23.52
N ALA A 761 12.12 19.19 24.00
CA ALA A 761 12.23 18.93 25.44
C ALA A 761 12.92 20.10 26.18
N VAL A 762 13.95 20.69 25.58
CA VAL A 762 14.70 21.79 26.19
C VAL A 762 13.97 23.14 25.99
N THR A 763 13.44 23.42 24.79
CA THR A 763 12.89 24.77 24.47
C THR A 763 11.43 24.95 24.86
N VAL A 764 10.58 23.96 24.55
CA VAL A 764 9.12 24.03 24.81
C VAL A 764 8.80 23.57 26.24
N PHE A 765 9.36 22.43 26.63
CA PHE A 765 9.09 21.86 27.96
C PHE A 765 10.07 22.30 29.04
N GLN A 766 11.11 23.06 28.69
CA GLN A 766 12.13 23.60 29.60
C GLN A 766 12.81 22.52 30.48
N VAL A 767 12.89 21.30 29.97
CA VAL A 767 13.58 20.20 30.65
C VAL A 767 15.08 20.39 30.49
N PRO A 768 15.84 20.50 31.60
CA PRO A 768 17.28 20.76 31.52
C PRO A 768 18.02 19.55 30.98
N LEU A 769 18.90 19.74 30.01
CA LEU A 769 19.81 18.73 29.48
C LEU A 769 21.15 18.85 30.23
N LYS A 770 21.35 18.01 31.23
CA LYS A 770 22.51 18.12 32.16
C LYS A 770 23.68 17.22 31.78
N GLY A 771 23.43 16.14 31.05
CA GLY A 771 24.40 15.11 30.68
C GLY A 771 25.01 15.30 29.29
N SER A 772 25.60 14.24 28.76
CA SER A 772 26.29 14.24 27.47
C SER A 772 25.31 14.12 26.29
N VAL A 773 25.20 15.17 25.46
CA VAL A 773 24.46 15.18 24.20
C VAL A 773 24.94 14.07 23.25
N LEU A 774 26.26 13.83 23.22
CA LEU A 774 26.82 12.79 22.36
C LEU A 774 26.39 11.39 22.81
N ALA A 775 26.26 11.15 24.13
CA ALA A 775 25.72 9.90 24.65
C ALA A 775 24.25 9.71 24.24
N LEU A 776 23.43 10.77 24.28
CA LEU A 776 22.05 10.72 23.83
C LEU A 776 21.94 10.40 22.34
N LEU A 777 22.74 11.06 21.50
CA LEU A 777 22.73 10.84 20.06
C LEU A 777 23.24 9.44 19.68
N LEU A 778 24.29 8.94 20.31
CA LEU A 778 24.81 7.60 20.04
C LEU A 778 23.83 6.52 20.54
N GLY A 779 23.28 6.68 21.74
CA GLY A 779 22.24 5.78 22.26
C GLY A 779 20.99 5.78 21.40
N GLY A 780 20.58 6.96 20.94
CA GLY A 780 19.48 7.12 19.99
C GLY A 780 19.75 6.48 18.64
N PHE A 781 20.95 6.56 18.11
CA PHE A 781 21.34 5.88 16.88
C PHE A 781 21.21 4.36 17.00
N LEU A 782 21.77 3.77 18.07
CA LEU A 782 21.64 2.33 18.33
C LEU A 782 20.17 1.94 18.49
N TYR A 783 19.42 2.74 19.23
CA TYR A 783 18.01 2.50 19.46
C TYR A 783 17.16 2.56 18.19
N VAL A 784 17.38 3.54 17.33
CA VAL A 784 16.68 3.68 16.04
C VAL A 784 16.96 2.48 15.14
N ILE A 785 18.16 1.92 15.15
CA ILE A 785 18.45 0.68 14.42
C ILE A 785 17.62 -0.48 14.99
N CYS A 786 17.51 -0.60 16.30
CA CYS A 786 16.67 -1.62 16.93
C CYS A 786 15.18 -1.45 16.55
N THR A 787 14.64 -0.23 16.62
CA THR A 787 13.22 0.03 16.35
C THR A 787 12.84 -0.19 14.89
N THR A 788 13.70 0.22 13.95
CA THR A 788 13.49 -0.06 12.52
C THR A 788 13.63 -1.56 12.22
N SER A 789 14.51 -2.30 12.91
CA SER A 789 14.58 -3.75 12.81
C SER A 789 13.32 -4.44 13.34
N LEU A 790 12.73 -3.96 14.45
CA LEU A 790 11.43 -4.43 14.94
C LEU A 790 10.32 -4.23 13.89
N GLY A 791 10.28 -3.07 13.26
CA GLY A 791 9.36 -2.80 12.17
C GLY A 791 9.54 -3.77 10.99
N PHE A 792 10.79 -4.10 10.67
CA PHE A 792 11.09 -5.11 9.65
C PHE A 792 10.56 -6.50 10.03
N VAL A 793 10.78 -6.92 11.27
CA VAL A 793 10.23 -8.19 11.79
C VAL A 793 8.70 -8.21 11.65
N MET A 794 8.02 -7.13 12.04
CA MET A 794 6.55 -7.04 11.92
C MET A 794 6.07 -7.14 10.47
N SER A 795 6.83 -6.60 9.52
CA SER A 795 6.51 -6.71 8.11
C SER A 795 6.47 -8.14 7.58
N ALA A 796 7.12 -9.11 8.26
CA ALA A 796 7.12 -10.50 7.85
C ALA A 796 5.76 -11.18 8.10
N PHE A 797 5.01 -10.71 9.10
CA PHE A 797 3.73 -11.28 9.53
C PHE A 797 2.51 -10.58 8.90
N THR A 798 2.73 -9.49 8.16
CA THR A 798 1.64 -8.69 7.59
C THR A 798 1.71 -8.70 6.06
N SER A 799 0.53 -8.76 5.42
CA SER A 799 0.38 -8.76 3.97
C SER A 799 -0.19 -7.46 3.41
N THR A 800 -0.90 -6.68 4.23
CA THR A 800 -1.51 -5.41 3.82
C THR A 800 -0.92 -4.24 4.60
N GLN A 801 -0.90 -3.05 3.97
CA GLN A 801 -0.38 -1.82 4.58
C GLN A 801 -1.13 -1.47 5.87
N ILE A 802 -2.46 -1.66 5.90
CA ILE A 802 -3.29 -1.38 7.07
C ILE A 802 -2.88 -2.30 8.23
N ALA A 803 -2.77 -3.61 7.99
CA ALA A 803 -2.34 -4.56 9.02
C ALA A 803 -0.91 -4.27 9.51
N ALA A 804 -0.02 -3.80 8.64
CA ALA A 804 1.34 -3.42 9.02
C ALA A 804 1.36 -2.23 9.97
N ILE A 805 0.56 -1.18 9.70
CA ILE A 805 0.48 0.01 10.56
C ILE A 805 -0.04 -0.36 11.94
N PHE A 806 -1.25 -0.94 12.01
CA PHE A 806 -1.90 -1.24 13.30
C PHE A 806 -1.18 -2.35 14.06
N GLY A 807 -0.76 -3.42 13.38
CA GLY A 807 -0.03 -4.52 13.99
C GLY A 807 1.30 -4.07 14.59
N THR A 808 2.05 -3.24 13.86
CA THR A 808 3.32 -2.69 14.39
C THR A 808 3.07 -1.73 15.53
N ALA A 809 2.07 -0.85 15.45
CA ALA A 809 1.73 0.08 16.51
C ALA A 809 1.42 -0.66 17.82
N ILE A 810 0.54 -1.66 17.78
CA ILE A 810 0.18 -2.46 18.95
C ILE A 810 1.39 -3.21 19.51
N ALA A 811 2.14 -3.91 18.64
CA ALA A 811 3.29 -4.72 19.06
C ALA A 811 4.45 -3.90 19.63
N THR A 812 4.54 -2.61 19.30
CA THR A 812 5.63 -1.75 19.82
C THR A 812 5.18 -0.89 20.98
N ILE A 813 3.99 -0.29 20.97
CA ILE A 813 3.58 0.68 22.00
C ILE A 813 3.21 -0.01 23.31
N LEU A 814 2.52 -1.17 23.27
CA LEU A 814 2.11 -1.86 24.48
C LEU A 814 3.31 -2.30 25.36
N PRO A 815 4.33 -3.00 24.82
CA PRO A 815 5.51 -3.30 25.62
C PRO A 815 6.29 -2.05 26.05
N ALA A 816 6.32 -1.02 25.19
CA ALA A 816 7.01 0.24 25.49
C ALA A 816 6.38 1.00 26.66
N THR A 817 5.07 1.00 26.79
CA THR A 817 4.38 1.70 27.89
C THR A 817 4.33 0.89 29.18
N GLN A 818 4.18 -0.44 29.08
CA GLN A 818 3.97 -1.30 30.25
C GLN A 818 5.27 -1.81 30.90
N PHE A 819 6.30 -2.12 30.06
CA PHE A 819 7.46 -2.86 30.56
C PHE A 819 8.79 -2.09 30.44
N SER A 820 8.79 -0.86 29.91
CA SER A 820 10.05 -0.14 29.64
C SER A 820 10.51 0.81 30.75
N GLY A 821 9.78 0.92 31.85
CA GLY A 821 10.17 1.83 32.94
C GLY A 821 9.54 3.22 32.85
N LEU A 822 8.48 3.41 32.02
CA LEU A 822 7.74 4.67 31.94
C LEU A 822 6.86 4.89 33.20
N THR A 823 6.03 3.91 33.52
CA THR A 823 5.05 3.99 34.61
C THR A 823 5.61 3.43 35.92
N GLN A 824 6.41 2.39 35.86
CA GLN A 824 7.04 1.72 36.98
C GLN A 824 8.48 1.34 36.63
N PRO A 825 9.44 1.45 37.54
CA PRO A 825 10.82 1.02 37.31
C PRO A 825 10.86 -0.45 36.86
N VAL A 826 11.74 -0.78 35.90
CA VAL A 826 11.89 -2.17 35.44
C VAL A 826 12.26 -3.13 36.56
N SER A 827 12.92 -2.65 37.61
CA SER A 827 13.26 -3.40 38.83
C SER A 827 12.04 -3.81 39.66
N ALA A 828 10.92 -3.13 39.50
CA ALA A 828 9.67 -3.43 40.23
C ALA A 828 8.76 -4.42 39.47
N LEU A 829 9.13 -4.79 38.25
CA LEU A 829 8.38 -5.75 37.46
C LEU A 829 8.67 -7.19 37.90
N GLU A 830 7.64 -8.01 37.92
CA GLU A 830 7.74 -9.43 38.33
C GLU A 830 7.42 -10.37 37.16
N GLY A 831 7.86 -11.62 37.27
CA GLY A 831 7.54 -12.68 36.31
C GLY A 831 8.00 -12.41 34.86
N THR A 832 7.12 -12.65 33.91
CA THR A 832 7.40 -12.45 32.48
C THR A 832 7.61 -10.98 32.11
N GLY A 833 6.98 -10.04 32.84
CA GLY A 833 7.13 -8.61 32.64
C GLY A 833 8.58 -8.14 32.91
N ALA A 834 9.23 -8.69 33.93
CA ALA A 834 10.63 -8.40 34.24
C ALA A 834 11.59 -8.84 33.16
N ILE A 835 11.32 -10.01 32.51
CA ILE A 835 12.14 -10.52 31.40
C ILE A 835 11.95 -9.60 30.19
N ILE A 836 10.72 -9.27 29.84
CA ILE A 836 10.41 -8.38 28.72
C ILE A 836 11.09 -7.02 28.94
N GLY A 837 10.94 -6.42 30.11
CA GLY A 837 11.54 -5.13 30.46
C GLY A 837 13.06 -5.11 30.35
N LYS A 838 13.74 -6.19 30.71
CA LYS A 838 15.20 -6.33 30.57
C LYS A 838 15.68 -6.51 29.14
N VAL A 839 14.88 -7.11 28.27
CA VAL A 839 15.26 -7.42 26.87
C VAL A 839 14.79 -6.32 25.92
N TYR A 840 13.72 -5.60 26.25
CA TYR A 840 13.09 -4.67 25.33
C TYR A 840 13.95 -3.39 25.13
N PRO A 841 14.33 -3.05 23.89
CA PRO A 841 15.27 -1.95 23.65
C PRO A 841 14.83 -0.59 24.20
N THR A 842 13.52 -0.34 24.29
CA THR A 842 12.96 0.92 24.77
C THR A 842 13.33 1.19 26.24
N ALA A 843 13.38 0.15 27.08
CA ALA A 843 13.76 0.30 28.49
C ALA A 843 15.19 0.88 28.65
N HIS A 844 16.11 0.39 27.84
CA HIS A 844 17.51 0.84 27.86
C HIS A 844 17.63 2.28 27.36
N PHE A 845 16.88 2.65 26.31
CA PHE A 845 16.95 4.02 25.81
C PHE A 845 16.17 5.01 26.70
N ILE A 846 15.13 4.60 27.43
CA ILE A 846 14.52 5.41 28.48
C ILE A 846 15.56 5.72 29.57
N THR A 847 16.33 4.72 30.00
CA THR A 847 17.41 4.91 31.00
C THR A 847 18.45 5.91 30.51
N ILE A 848 18.86 5.83 29.24
CA ILE A 848 19.80 6.78 28.64
C ILE A 848 19.17 8.18 28.59
N SER A 849 17.95 8.32 28.09
CA SER A 849 17.26 9.60 27.96
C SER A 849 17.09 10.28 29.31
N GLN A 850 16.49 9.60 30.30
CA GLN A 850 16.32 10.13 31.66
C GLN A 850 17.67 10.44 32.33
N GLY A 851 18.68 9.57 32.11
CA GLY A 851 20.01 9.75 32.65
C GLY A 851 20.69 11.01 32.14
N VAL A 852 20.62 11.26 30.85
CA VAL A 852 21.23 12.42 30.21
C VAL A 852 20.47 13.71 30.54
N PHE A 853 19.11 13.71 30.47
CA PHE A 853 18.35 14.92 30.77
C PHE A 853 18.42 15.29 32.26
N ASN A 854 18.12 14.36 33.16
CA ASN A 854 17.86 14.67 34.54
C ASN A 854 19.08 14.47 35.48
N LYS A 855 19.91 13.44 35.20
CA LYS A 855 20.92 12.95 36.18
C LYS A 855 22.35 13.30 35.80
N ALA A 856 22.58 14.05 34.72
CA ALA A 856 23.91 14.43 34.23
C ALA A 856 24.86 13.23 33.95
N LEU A 857 24.28 12.07 33.54
CA LEU A 857 25.08 10.88 33.29
C LEU A 857 25.91 11.01 32.00
N GLY A 858 27.08 10.43 32.02
CA GLY A 858 28.01 10.34 30.88
C GLY A 858 28.10 8.92 30.34
N PHE A 859 28.98 8.71 29.36
CA PHE A 859 29.19 7.40 28.74
C PHE A 859 29.55 6.29 29.71
N LYS A 860 30.39 6.60 30.72
CA LYS A 860 30.82 5.60 31.71
C LYS A 860 29.70 5.06 32.56
N ASP A 861 28.73 5.90 32.87
CA ASP A 861 27.58 5.53 33.69
C ASP A 861 26.49 4.78 32.91
N LEU A 862 26.53 4.87 31.58
CA LEU A 862 25.53 4.32 30.68
C LEU A 862 26.03 3.10 29.85
N ILE A 863 27.18 2.49 30.25
CA ILE A 863 27.77 1.36 29.51
C ILE A 863 26.79 0.20 29.37
N ASP A 864 26.07 -0.19 30.45
CA ASP A 864 25.14 -1.31 30.43
C ASP A 864 23.98 -1.11 29.45
N PRO A 865 23.23 0.02 29.45
CA PRO A 865 22.21 0.29 28.43
C PRO A 865 22.77 0.32 27.01
N PHE A 866 23.97 0.86 26.79
CA PHE A 866 24.62 0.86 25.47
C PHE A 866 24.93 -0.56 24.98
N LEU A 867 25.50 -1.39 25.87
CA LEU A 867 25.78 -2.79 25.53
C LEU A 867 24.50 -3.57 25.21
N ALA A 868 23.44 -3.36 25.98
CA ALA A 868 22.17 -4.01 25.74
C ALA A 868 21.58 -3.64 24.37
N LEU A 869 21.61 -2.35 23.99
CA LEU A 869 21.20 -1.91 22.64
C LEU A 869 22.10 -2.48 21.55
N ALA A 870 23.42 -2.46 21.76
CA ALA A 870 24.37 -2.98 20.78
C ALA A 870 24.21 -4.50 20.55
N VAL A 871 23.88 -5.26 21.59
CA VAL A 871 23.59 -6.71 21.48
C VAL A 871 22.22 -6.97 20.84
N SER A 872 21.23 -6.10 21.06
CA SER A 872 19.91 -6.23 20.47
C SER A 872 19.92 -6.08 18.93
N ILE A 873 20.83 -5.27 18.38
CA ILE A 873 20.95 -5.04 16.93
C ILE A 873 21.22 -6.33 16.15
N PRO A 874 22.30 -7.09 16.41
CA PRO A 874 22.55 -8.32 15.66
C PRO A 874 21.46 -9.39 15.86
N ILE A 875 20.83 -9.46 17.04
CA ILE A 875 19.75 -10.39 17.30
C ILE A 875 18.53 -10.05 16.42
N LEU A 876 18.07 -8.80 16.44
CA LEU A 876 16.93 -8.36 15.64
C LEU A 876 17.23 -8.43 14.14
N THR A 877 18.46 -8.12 13.73
CA THR A 877 18.88 -8.26 12.34
C THR A 877 18.90 -9.72 11.90
N ALA A 878 19.37 -10.64 12.75
CA ALA A 878 19.36 -12.07 12.47
C ALA A 878 17.93 -12.62 12.34
N ILE A 879 17.02 -12.20 13.22
CA ILE A 879 15.59 -12.54 13.13
C ILE A 879 15.01 -12.00 11.82
N SER A 880 15.27 -10.76 11.48
CA SER A 880 14.83 -10.13 10.22
C SER A 880 15.36 -10.90 9.01
N TRP A 881 16.63 -11.32 9.03
CA TRP A 881 17.26 -12.10 7.97
C TRP A 881 16.65 -13.49 7.82
N MET A 882 16.32 -14.16 8.92
CA MET A 882 15.67 -15.49 8.91
C MET A 882 14.25 -15.40 8.35
N LEU A 883 13.49 -14.38 8.74
CA LEU A 883 12.11 -14.18 8.32
C LEU A 883 11.98 -13.69 6.88
N LEU A 884 13.01 -13.00 6.36
CA LEU A 884 13.01 -12.51 4.97
C LEU A 884 13.29 -13.67 4.01
N LYS A 885 12.27 -14.15 3.35
CA LYS A 885 12.39 -15.14 2.28
C LYS A 885 12.90 -14.46 1.00
N LYS A 886 13.78 -15.12 0.24
CA LYS A 886 14.24 -14.66 -1.07
C LYS A 886 13.51 -15.34 -2.23
N GLN A 887 12.43 -16.05 -1.94
CA GLN A 887 11.54 -16.68 -2.90
C GLN A 887 10.11 -16.64 -2.37
N GLU A 888 9.17 -16.59 -3.26
CA GLU A 888 7.77 -16.81 -2.96
C GLU A 888 7.54 -18.30 -2.58
N SER A 889 6.80 -18.53 -1.51
CA SER A 889 6.53 -19.89 -0.99
C SER A 889 5.34 -20.53 -1.67
#